data_392b939ab5b3c876107bbba148f24012
#
_entry.id   392b939ab5b3c876107bbba148f24012
#
_cell.length_a   1.000
_cell.length_b   1.000
_cell.length_c   1.000
_cell.angle_alpha   90.00
_cell.angle_beta   90.00
_cell.angle_gamma   90.00
#
_symmetry.space_group_name_H-M   'P 1'
#
loop_
_entity.id
_entity.type
_entity.pdbx_description
1 polymer ?
#
loop_
_entity_poly.entity_id
_entity_poly.type
_entity_poly.pdbx_seq_one_letter_code
_entity_poly.pdbx_strand_id
1 'polypeptide(L)'
;MSSILGRVVATERRPNTPHEFHFWTSLDSPVGIGTIVRVDGREPVNGTVPRVYGIVTEGFSWTDLASPLHDVMGFDGEPGGESLQQTARAEIRLYTAAVLRHVPEEPLQPVPMGTVFLADEADVAIALRMDGYLKPGARTGIPIGVYRAGGTDAPIHLDADFLIGPEAAHLNITGVSGLATKTSAVEWLLQSIFTHFPASKGSVAAVCFNVKGPDLCYLDQPGELDEADRALYEKCGVPAEPFERVSYFAPYKSDGISLNTLRSNEALLENVTPLTWGLREVLQYAEVLLNKDDVDAKADALIDFIKEHVLDKRFTDAMLERPHTVASFADLDAWFRDVLRGLEKKDDQSWRTHHVATIRKVRNRLSNISLRCKGLVADDGATSDLPFGSFLDRTVYVIDVAGLEEDAQDLIFARVVTKLREHLEKRDLGVQHVVVFVDELNKYAPGDGPDTYVRKMLLDIAERGRYLGLVLFAAQQFRSQVHRRVVGNSGTALYGRMDGDELATPGYAVLGPAIKTKLATLEKGQLMVRHPHFTQPIFVRFPRPAVMRGRDGVSRYPAAQTPSLHAAVLRTLRGLDPSLTLGWLQDVTQLGTDDEILRARNDVVRTRPGDVRRAFAAHFRAAVAPRTAVRPNAPAPLPAAPADDPYGF
;
A
#
# COMPACT_ATOMS: atom_id res chain seq x y z
N MET A 1 -32.00 28.74 -1.16
CA MET A 1 -33.13 28.20 -1.97
C MET A 1 -32.55 27.49 -3.16
N SER A 2 -32.83 26.19 -3.33
CA SER A 2 -32.34 25.41 -4.45
C SER A 2 -32.86 25.99 -5.77
N SER A 3 -31.98 26.24 -6.76
CA SER A 3 -32.36 26.83 -8.04
C SER A 3 -33.15 25.82 -8.88
N ILE A 4 -34.22 26.28 -9.50
CA ILE A 4 -34.97 25.46 -10.47
C ILE A 4 -34.12 25.29 -11.72
N LEU A 5 -33.84 24.05 -12.11
CA LEU A 5 -33.07 23.70 -13.31
C LEU A 5 -33.94 23.39 -14.51
N GLY A 6 -35.08 22.70 -14.29
CA GLY A 6 -35.90 22.20 -15.38
C GLY A 6 -37.12 21.44 -14.89
N ARG A 7 -37.62 20.56 -15.75
CA ARG A 7 -38.84 19.77 -15.49
C ARG A 7 -38.67 18.34 -15.97
N VAL A 8 -39.18 17.42 -15.18
CA VAL A 8 -39.29 16.00 -15.56
C VAL A 8 -40.21 15.86 -16.77
N VAL A 9 -39.81 15.05 -17.72
CA VAL A 9 -40.57 14.72 -18.94
C VAL A 9 -40.57 13.20 -19.14
N ALA A 10 -41.69 12.70 -19.65
CA ALA A 10 -41.82 11.30 -20.06
C ALA A 10 -42.71 11.20 -21.30
N THR A 11 -42.46 10.18 -22.10
CA THR A 11 -43.25 9.82 -23.25
C THR A 11 -43.50 8.31 -23.27
N GLU A 12 -44.44 7.82 -24.07
CA GLU A 12 -44.65 6.38 -24.22
C GLU A 12 -43.39 5.63 -24.67
N ARG A 13 -42.53 6.28 -25.46
CA ARG A 13 -41.28 5.68 -25.96
C ARG A 13 -40.10 5.82 -24.94
N ARG A 14 -40.21 6.77 -24.01
CA ARG A 14 -39.22 7.01 -22.92
C ARG A 14 -39.98 7.30 -21.65
N PRO A 15 -40.55 6.27 -20.99
CA PRO A 15 -41.24 6.43 -19.72
C PRO A 15 -40.23 6.61 -18.59
N ASN A 16 -40.61 7.32 -17.56
CA ASN A 16 -39.86 7.31 -16.30
C ASN A 16 -40.13 6.02 -15.56
N THR A 17 -39.09 5.50 -14.92
CA THR A 17 -39.13 4.29 -14.10
C THR A 17 -38.78 4.63 -12.64
N PRO A 18 -38.83 3.69 -11.69
CA PRO A 18 -38.32 3.92 -10.34
C PRO A 18 -36.79 4.10 -10.30
N HIS A 19 -36.08 3.76 -11.37
CA HIS A 19 -34.61 3.73 -11.41
C HIS A 19 -33.99 4.76 -12.35
N GLU A 20 -34.79 5.34 -13.25
CA GLU A 20 -34.32 6.28 -14.26
C GLU A 20 -35.44 7.26 -14.64
N PHE A 21 -35.07 8.52 -14.88
CA PHE A 21 -35.99 9.54 -15.36
C PHE A 21 -35.32 10.51 -16.33
N HIS A 22 -36.16 11.23 -17.08
CA HIS A 22 -35.72 12.22 -18.05
C HIS A 22 -36.24 13.60 -17.67
N PHE A 23 -35.44 14.63 -17.96
CA PHE A 23 -35.82 16.01 -17.71
C PHE A 23 -35.17 16.94 -18.72
N TRP A 24 -35.81 18.06 -18.97
CA TRP A 24 -35.26 19.11 -19.81
C TRP A 24 -34.88 20.33 -18.96
N THR A 25 -33.91 21.14 -19.46
CA THR A 25 -33.43 22.37 -18.79
C THR A 25 -33.42 23.55 -19.75
N SER A 26 -33.25 24.76 -19.21
CA SER A 26 -32.84 25.92 -19.99
C SER A 26 -31.44 25.73 -20.59
N LEU A 27 -31.10 26.52 -21.62
CA LEU A 27 -29.82 26.41 -22.34
C LEU A 27 -28.61 26.85 -21.49
N ASP A 28 -28.83 27.75 -20.54
CA ASP A 28 -27.82 28.29 -19.61
C ASP A 28 -27.64 27.45 -18.35
N SER A 29 -28.30 26.30 -18.28
CA SER A 29 -28.23 25.40 -17.12
C SER A 29 -26.83 24.82 -16.92
N PRO A 30 -26.31 24.81 -15.68
CA PRO A 30 -24.99 24.24 -15.37
C PRO A 30 -24.97 22.71 -15.27
N VAL A 31 -26.01 22.03 -15.73
CA VAL A 31 -26.16 20.56 -15.65
C VAL A 31 -25.22 19.87 -16.61
N GLY A 32 -24.54 18.84 -16.13
CA GLY A 32 -23.71 17.94 -16.92
C GLY A 32 -23.69 16.53 -16.34
N ILE A 33 -22.99 15.61 -16.99
CA ILE A 33 -22.85 14.22 -16.55
C ILE A 33 -22.20 14.19 -15.16
N GLY A 34 -22.86 13.53 -14.20
CA GLY A 34 -22.46 13.46 -12.80
C GLY A 34 -23.09 14.53 -11.91
N THR A 35 -23.93 15.43 -12.46
CA THR A 35 -24.69 16.39 -11.63
C THR A 35 -25.79 15.66 -10.87
N ILE A 36 -25.88 15.90 -9.56
CA ILE A 36 -26.95 15.40 -8.71
C ILE A 36 -28.11 16.40 -8.73
N VAL A 37 -29.29 15.88 -8.95
CA VAL A 37 -30.54 16.66 -9.05
C VAL A 37 -31.59 16.10 -8.11
N ARG A 38 -32.54 16.97 -7.70
CA ARG A 38 -33.69 16.62 -6.86
C ARG A 38 -34.99 16.89 -7.62
N VAL A 39 -35.92 15.94 -7.54
CA VAL A 39 -37.30 16.09 -8.02
C VAL A 39 -38.23 16.08 -6.81
N ASP A 40 -39.05 17.12 -6.64
CA ASP A 40 -40.09 17.15 -5.61
C ASP A 40 -41.43 16.69 -6.20
N GLY A 41 -42.09 15.75 -5.54
CA GLY A 41 -43.44 15.31 -5.89
C GLY A 41 -44.46 16.43 -5.72
N ARG A 42 -45.59 16.31 -6.43
CA ARG A 42 -46.65 17.34 -6.39
C ARG A 42 -47.60 17.17 -5.19
N GLU A 43 -47.82 15.93 -4.80
CA GLU A 43 -48.80 15.61 -3.74
C GLU A 43 -48.15 14.80 -2.62
N PRO A 44 -48.53 15.05 -1.37
CA PRO A 44 -48.01 14.30 -0.26
C PRO A 44 -48.50 12.84 -0.31
N VAL A 45 -47.58 11.91 -0.12
CA VAL A 45 -47.85 10.49 0.13
C VAL A 45 -47.67 10.26 1.62
N ASN A 46 -48.73 9.80 2.31
CA ASN A 46 -48.74 9.64 3.79
C ASN A 46 -48.29 10.91 4.54
N GLY A 47 -48.71 12.09 4.07
CA GLY A 47 -48.40 13.37 4.68
C GLY A 47 -47.01 13.94 4.40
N THR A 48 -46.17 13.24 3.61
CA THR A 48 -44.83 13.68 3.23
C THR A 48 -44.76 13.88 1.72
N VAL A 49 -44.22 15.03 1.27
CA VAL A 49 -43.96 15.25 -0.15
C VAL A 49 -42.80 14.37 -0.57
N PRO A 50 -42.99 13.41 -1.50
CA PRO A 50 -41.93 12.54 -1.93
C PRO A 50 -40.87 13.32 -2.67
N ARG A 51 -39.60 12.97 -2.39
CA ARG A 51 -38.41 13.49 -3.09
C ARG A 51 -37.70 12.36 -3.75
N VAL A 52 -37.22 12.62 -4.94
CA VAL A 52 -36.38 11.69 -5.69
C VAL A 52 -35.05 12.37 -6.04
N TYR A 53 -33.97 11.74 -5.66
CA TYR A 53 -32.61 12.18 -5.99
C TYR A 53 -32.08 11.34 -7.13
N GLY A 54 -31.47 12.00 -8.14
CA GLY A 54 -30.87 11.32 -9.27
C GLY A 54 -29.52 11.93 -9.65
N ILE A 55 -28.69 11.15 -10.31
CA ILE A 55 -27.42 11.59 -10.91
C ILE A 55 -27.53 11.54 -12.43
N VAL A 56 -27.14 12.61 -13.09
CA VAL A 56 -27.16 12.70 -14.56
C VAL A 56 -26.14 11.75 -15.17
N THR A 57 -26.62 10.84 -16.00
CA THR A 57 -25.80 9.82 -16.68
C THR A 57 -25.61 10.10 -18.16
N GLU A 58 -26.52 10.86 -18.79
CA GLU A 58 -26.46 11.17 -20.21
C GLU A 58 -27.12 12.52 -20.52
N GLY A 59 -26.70 13.20 -21.58
CA GLY A 59 -27.25 14.46 -22.02
C GLY A 59 -27.34 14.57 -23.54
N PHE A 60 -28.43 15.19 -24.03
CA PHE A 60 -28.73 15.34 -25.45
C PHE A 60 -29.14 16.77 -25.75
N SER A 61 -28.69 17.28 -26.91
CA SER A 61 -29.18 18.51 -27.50
C SER A 61 -29.81 18.20 -28.86
N TRP A 62 -31.01 18.67 -29.07
CA TRP A 62 -31.72 18.46 -30.31
C TRP A 62 -32.75 19.56 -30.56
N THR A 63 -33.26 19.62 -31.81
CA THR A 63 -34.36 20.48 -32.23
C THR A 63 -35.45 19.63 -32.85
N ASP A 64 -36.61 20.24 -33.15
CA ASP A 64 -37.72 19.57 -33.83
C ASP A 64 -37.55 19.44 -35.35
N LEU A 65 -36.35 19.72 -35.88
CA LEU A 65 -36.02 19.59 -37.29
C LEU A 65 -36.08 18.11 -37.73
N ALA A 66 -36.75 17.87 -38.88
CA ALA A 66 -36.86 16.52 -39.42
C ALA A 66 -35.53 15.95 -39.92
N SER A 67 -34.60 16.80 -40.37
CA SER A 67 -33.24 16.42 -40.75
C SER A 67 -32.28 17.60 -40.64
N PRO A 68 -30.95 17.36 -40.50
CA PRO A 68 -29.93 18.42 -40.54
C PRO A 68 -29.95 19.25 -41.82
N LEU A 69 -30.46 18.72 -42.94
CA LEU A 69 -30.59 19.45 -44.21
C LEU A 69 -31.49 20.70 -44.06
N HIS A 70 -32.53 20.62 -43.23
CA HIS A 70 -33.43 21.78 -43.00
C HIS A 70 -32.68 22.93 -42.30
N ASP A 71 -31.71 22.61 -41.48
CA ASP A 71 -30.88 23.62 -40.84
C ASP A 71 -29.93 24.29 -41.85
N VAL A 72 -29.24 23.47 -42.66
CA VAL A 72 -28.38 23.93 -43.76
C VAL A 72 -29.15 24.86 -44.72
N MET A 73 -30.35 24.48 -45.11
CA MET A 73 -31.22 25.28 -45.98
C MET A 73 -31.68 26.55 -45.27
N GLY A 74 -31.92 26.49 -43.96
CA GLY A 74 -32.33 27.65 -43.15
C GLY A 74 -31.27 28.75 -43.07
N PHE A 75 -30.00 28.40 -43.28
CA PHE A 75 -28.85 29.30 -43.31
C PHE A 75 -28.23 29.45 -44.72
N ASP A 76 -28.93 28.98 -45.76
CA ASP A 76 -28.44 29.00 -47.15
C ASP A 76 -27.03 28.39 -47.34
N GLY A 77 -26.71 27.40 -46.50
CA GLY A 77 -25.38 26.76 -46.46
C GLY A 77 -24.27 27.57 -45.77
N GLU A 78 -24.56 28.74 -45.24
CA GLU A 78 -23.59 29.62 -44.60
C GLU A 78 -23.66 29.52 -43.08
N PRO A 79 -22.74 28.79 -42.40
CA PRO A 79 -22.81 28.54 -40.95
C PRO A 79 -22.79 29.80 -40.06
N GLY A 80 -22.23 30.90 -40.55
CA GLY A 80 -22.15 32.20 -39.86
C GLY A 80 -23.21 33.21 -40.30
N GLY A 81 -24.14 32.78 -41.20
CA GLY A 81 -25.19 33.64 -41.75
C GLY A 81 -26.36 33.88 -40.79
N GLU A 82 -27.23 34.80 -41.15
CA GLU A 82 -28.51 34.95 -40.47
C GLU A 82 -29.49 33.89 -40.96
N SER A 83 -30.28 33.35 -40.04
CA SER A 83 -31.31 32.36 -40.41
C SER A 83 -32.38 32.96 -41.30
N LEU A 84 -32.67 32.33 -42.44
CA LEU A 84 -33.76 32.70 -43.32
C LEU A 84 -35.12 32.27 -42.75
N GLN A 85 -35.16 31.54 -41.65
CA GLN A 85 -36.39 31.12 -41.01
C GLN A 85 -37.03 32.26 -40.22
N GLN A 86 -38.29 32.54 -40.47
CA GLN A 86 -39.05 33.58 -39.75
C GLN A 86 -39.30 33.28 -38.26
N THR A 87 -39.11 32.03 -37.84
CA THR A 87 -39.31 31.59 -36.47
C THR A 87 -38.07 30.85 -36.01
N ALA A 88 -37.38 31.38 -34.97
CA ALA A 88 -36.27 30.67 -34.34
C ALA A 88 -36.77 29.33 -33.73
N ARG A 89 -36.14 28.24 -34.13
CA ARG A 89 -36.44 26.94 -33.51
C ARG A 89 -35.71 26.81 -32.18
N ALA A 90 -36.42 26.31 -31.18
CA ALA A 90 -35.84 26.12 -29.86
C ALA A 90 -34.89 24.92 -29.86
N GLU A 91 -33.67 25.11 -29.41
CA GLU A 91 -32.80 24.04 -28.98
C GLU A 91 -33.35 23.47 -27.65
N ILE A 92 -33.43 22.16 -27.55
CA ILE A 92 -33.88 21.46 -26.34
C ILE A 92 -32.71 20.69 -25.76
N ARG A 93 -32.42 20.92 -24.50
CA ARG A 93 -31.46 20.11 -23.73
C ARG A 93 -32.22 19.14 -22.86
N LEU A 94 -32.01 17.86 -23.15
CA LEU A 94 -32.65 16.74 -22.46
C LEU A 94 -31.58 15.92 -21.75
N TYR A 95 -31.84 15.58 -20.49
CA TYR A 95 -30.93 14.76 -19.69
C TYR A 95 -31.63 13.49 -19.22
N THR A 96 -30.85 12.43 -19.06
CA THR A 96 -31.23 11.20 -18.39
C THR A 96 -30.51 11.13 -17.04
N ALA A 97 -31.25 10.84 -15.98
CA ALA A 97 -30.72 10.68 -14.64
C ALA A 97 -31.06 9.31 -14.07
N ALA A 98 -30.05 8.61 -13.54
CA ALA A 98 -30.24 7.40 -12.76
C ALA A 98 -30.61 7.78 -11.33
N VAL A 99 -31.59 7.09 -10.75
CA VAL A 99 -32.07 7.38 -9.39
C VAL A 99 -31.03 6.92 -8.36
N LEU A 100 -30.70 7.82 -7.42
CA LEU A 100 -29.86 7.56 -6.25
C LEU A 100 -30.69 7.12 -5.06
N ARG A 101 -31.78 7.86 -4.76
CA ARG A 101 -32.62 7.58 -3.60
C ARG A 101 -34.01 8.14 -3.77
N HIS A 102 -35.01 7.39 -3.30
CA HIS A 102 -36.35 7.88 -3.01
C HIS A 102 -36.51 8.25 -1.53
N VAL A 103 -37.20 9.31 -1.22
CA VAL A 103 -37.53 9.69 0.17
C VAL A 103 -39.03 10.05 0.25
N PRO A 104 -39.86 9.22 0.88
CA PRO A 104 -39.54 7.93 1.53
C PRO A 104 -39.09 6.87 0.52
N GLU A 105 -38.39 5.83 1.00
CA GLU A 105 -37.86 4.76 0.13
C GLU A 105 -38.94 3.83 -0.38
N GLU A 106 -40.04 3.71 0.38
CA GLU A 106 -41.20 2.90 0.04
C GLU A 106 -42.49 3.73 0.06
N PRO A 107 -43.46 3.47 -0.84
CA PRO A 107 -43.38 2.48 -1.93
C PRO A 107 -42.49 2.96 -3.09
N LEU A 108 -41.76 2.04 -3.70
CA LEU A 108 -40.90 2.34 -4.86
C LEU A 108 -41.76 2.59 -6.10
N GLN A 109 -41.93 3.84 -6.47
CA GLN A 109 -42.77 4.28 -7.58
C GLN A 109 -41.96 4.93 -8.70
N PRO A 110 -42.48 4.97 -9.95
CA PRO A 110 -41.86 5.75 -11.02
C PRO A 110 -41.70 7.21 -10.62
N VAL A 111 -40.59 7.84 -11.08
CA VAL A 111 -40.32 9.24 -10.75
C VAL A 111 -41.45 10.13 -11.26
N PRO A 112 -42.08 10.97 -10.39
CA PRO A 112 -43.24 11.78 -10.74
C PRO A 112 -42.86 12.92 -11.69
N MET A 113 -43.83 13.36 -12.47
CA MET A 113 -43.71 14.61 -13.25
C MET A 113 -43.65 15.79 -12.29
N GLY A 114 -42.52 16.50 -12.26
CA GLY A 114 -42.27 17.57 -11.30
C GLY A 114 -41.21 18.55 -11.73
N THR A 115 -40.90 19.48 -10.85
CA THR A 115 -39.82 20.44 -11.00
C THR A 115 -38.50 19.78 -10.60
N VAL A 116 -37.45 20.03 -11.38
CA VAL A 116 -36.09 19.55 -11.10
C VAL A 116 -35.29 20.69 -10.51
N PHE A 117 -34.63 20.43 -9.39
CA PHE A 117 -33.78 21.35 -8.67
C PHE A 117 -32.33 20.87 -8.68
N LEU A 118 -31.37 21.79 -8.64
CA LEU A 118 -30.00 21.47 -8.34
C LEU A 118 -29.90 21.01 -6.87
N ALA A 119 -29.28 19.88 -6.63
CA ALA A 119 -29.02 19.38 -5.29
C ALA A 119 -28.00 20.30 -4.57
N ASP A 120 -28.35 20.79 -3.40
CA ASP A 120 -27.41 21.45 -2.50
C ASP A 120 -26.60 20.42 -1.67
N GLU A 121 -25.71 20.89 -0.79
CA GLU A 121 -24.87 20.02 0.03
C GLU A 121 -25.68 19.05 0.91
N ALA A 122 -26.80 19.53 1.48
CA ALA A 122 -27.68 18.70 2.29
C ALA A 122 -28.42 17.65 1.43
N ASP A 123 -28.86 18.05 0.24
CA ASP A 123 -29.47 17.14 -0.74
C ASP A 123 -28.49 16.05 -1.19
N VAL A 124 -27.21 16.40 -1.43
CA VAL A 124 -26.15 15.44 -1.76
C VAL A 124 -25.94 14.44 -0.63
N ALA A 125 -25.93 14.91 0.62
CA ALA A 125 -25.80 14.04 1.78
C ALA A 125 -26.95 13.02 1.88
N ILE A 126 -28.18 13.47 1.63
CA ILE A 126 -29.38 12.61 1.63
C ILE A 126 -29.32 11.64 0.44
N ALA A 127 -29.04 12.14 -0.77
CA ALA A 127 -28.98 11.34 -1.98
C ALA A 127 -28.02 10.15 -1.85
N LEU A 128 -26.88 10.35 -1.18
CA LEU A 128 -25.83 9.36 -0.98
C LEU A 128 -25.94 8.59 0.35
N ARG A 129 -27.06 8.74 1.06
CA ARG A 129 -27.30 8.07 2.35
C ARG A 129 -26.30 8.43 3.46
N MET A 130 -25.55 9.52 3.29
CA MET A 130 -24.58 10.00 4.30
C MET A 130 -25.29 10.54 5.55
N ASP A 131 -26.56 10.96 5.44
CA ASP A 131 -27.42 11.35 6.55
C ASP A 131 -27.55 10.25 7.62
N GLY A 132 -27.35 8.99 7.27
CA GLY A 132 -27.37 7.86 8.19
C GLY A 132 -26.22 7.87 9.20
N TYR A 133 -25.04 8.26 8.80
CA TYR A 133 -23.80 8.17 9.60
C TYR A 133 -23.08 9.53 9.83
N LEU A 134 -23.71 10.65 9.40
CA LEU A 134 -23.25 12.00 9.73
C LEU A 134 -24.06 12.69 10.83
N LYS A 135 -24.97 11.97 11.49
CA LYS A 135 -25.84 12.50 12.54
C LYS A 135 -25.03 13.06 13.73
N PRO A 136 -25.48 14.15 14.35
CA PRO A 136 -24.87 14.64 15.58
C PRO A 136 -24.79 13.54 16.65
N GLY A 137 -23.63 13.32 17.24
CA GLY A 137 -23.37 12.30 18.27
C GLY A 137 -22.97 10.90 17.75
N ALA A 138 -23.07 10.64 16.45
CA ALA A 138 -22.70 9.35 15.85
C ALA A 138 -21.97 9.55 14.51
N ARG A 139 -21.08 10.53 14.44
CA ARG A 139 -20.33 10.79 13.21
C ARG A 139 -19.29 9.70 12.99
N THR A 140 -19.51 8.85 11.99
CA THR A 140 -18.57 7.80 11.54
C THR A 140 -18.10 8.03 10.11
N GLY A 141 -18.45 9.17 9.52
CA GLY A 141 -18.10 9.49 8.14
C GLY A 141 -16.63 9.93 7.98
N ILE A 142 -15.92 9.30 7.07
CA ILE A 142 -14.54 9.61 6.70
C ILE A 142 -14.57 10.31 5.33
N PRO A 143 -14.15 11.59 5.20
CA PRO A 143 -14.18 12.30 3.94
C PRO A 143 -13.20 11.71 2.92
N ILE A 144 -13.69 11.45 1.70
CA ILE A 144 -12.89 10.91 0.61
C ILE A 144 -12.51 11.96 -0.44
N GLY A 145 -13.18 13.09 -0.43
CA GLY A 145 -13.00 14.20 -1.35
C GLY A 145 -14.25 15.04 -1.45
N VAL A 146 -14.27 15.95 -2.42
CA VAL A 146 -15.38 16.87 -2.65
C VAL A 146 -16.06 16.53 -3.98
N TYR A 147 -17.37 16.33 -3.93
CA TYR A 147 -18.22 16.33 -5.10
C TYR A 147 -18.30 17.76 -5.64
N ARG A 148 -18.06 17.93 -6.94
CA ARG A 148 -18.11 19.23 -7.61
C ARG A 148 -18.78 19.10 -8.96
N ALA A 149 -20.04 19.47 -9.03
CA ALA A 149 -20.79 19.50 -10.28
C ALA A 149 -21.98 20.47 -10.21
N GLY A 150 -22.27 21.12 -11.35
CA GLY A 150 -23.40 22.05 -11.44
C GLY A 150 -23.31 23.29 -10.54
N GLY A 151 -22.13 23.60 -10.01
CA GLY A 151 -21.94 24.70 -9.04
C GLY A 151 -22.13 24.30 -7.57
N THR A 152 -22.41 23.02 -7.30
CA THR A 152 -22.46 22.48 -5.92
C THR A 152 -21.11 21.88 -5.55
N ASP A 153 -20.58 22.28 -4.40
CA ASP A 153 -19.41 21.70 -3.74
C ASP A 153 -19.83 21.07 -2.43
N ALA A 154 -19.73 19.73 -2.32
CA ALA A 154 -20.13 18.98 -1.12
C ALA A 154 -19.05 17.94 -0.74
N PRO A 155 -18.63 17.89 0.54
CA PRO A 155 -17.72 16.84 1.00
C PRO A 155 -18.42 15.49 0.98
N ILE A 156 -17.76 14.49 0.42
CA ILE A 156 -18.28 13.14 0.35
C ILE A 156 -17.60 12.29 1.40
N HIS A 157 -18.40 11.64 2.22
CA HIS A 157 -17.95 10.80 3.31
C HIS A 157 -18.28 9.33 3.02
N LEU A 158 -17.39 8.45 3.41
CA LEU A 158 -17.63 7.00 3.48
C LEU A 158 -17.84 6.61 4.94
N ASP A 159 -18.71 5.67 5.20
CA ASP A 159 -18.91 5.16 6.56
C ASP A 159 -17.68 4.36 7.01
N ALA A 160 -17.15 4.68 8.18
CA ALA A 160 -16.01 4.01 8.78
C ALA A 160 -16.23 2.49 8.93
N ASP A 161 -17.45 2.03 9.20
CA ASP A 161 -17.77 0.59 9.32
C ASP A 161 -17.63 -0.14 8.00
N PHE A 162 -17.90 0.54 6.88
CA PHE A 162 -17.76 -0.01 5.55
C PHE A 162 -16.38 0.23 4.94
N LEU A 163 -15.56 1.13 5.49
CA LEU A 163 -14.21 1.41 4.99
C LEU A 163 -13.14 0.61 5.76
N ILE A 164 -13.24 0.58 7.08
CA ILE A 164 -12.25 0.00 8.00
C ILE A 164 -12.86 -1.12 8.86
N GLY A 165 -14.15 -1.02 9.19
CA GLY A 165 -14.84 -1.90 10.10
C GLY A 165 -15.32 -3.22 9.47
N PRO A 166 -16.11 -4.00 10.22
CA PRO A 166 -16.43 -5.39 9.87
C PRO A 166 -17.47 -5.55 8.75
N GLU A 167 -18.20 -4.49 8.36
CA GLU A 167 -19.36 -4.63 7.45
C GLU A 167 -18.93 -4.98 6.02
N ALA A 168 -17.98 -4.27 5.45
CA ALA A 168 -17.47 -4.54 4.11
C ALA A 168 -15.95 -4.50 4.04
N ALA A 169 -15.32 -3.44 4.57
CA ALA A 169 -13.90 -3.17 4.54
C ALA A 169 -13.24 -3.35 3.15
N HIS A 170 -11.94 -3.26 3.10
CA HIS A 170 -11.11 -3.36 1.91
C HIS A 170 -11.42 -2.34 0.83
N LEU A 171 -10.37 -1.78 0.27
CA LEU A 171 -10.41 -0.77 -0.78
C LEU A 171 -9.61 -1.24 -1.98
N ASN A 172 -10.18 -1.07 -3.17
CA ASN A 172 -9.50 -1.35 -4.42
C ASN A 172 -9.38 -0.09 -5.27
N ILE A 173 -8.16 0.26 -5.67
CA ILE A 173 -7.87 1.45 -6.48
C ILE A 173 -7.34 1.01 -7.84
N THR A 174 -8.00 1.44 -8.91
CA THR A 174 -7.57 1.16 -10.28
C THR A 174 -7.32 2.47 -11.03
N GLY A 175 -6.20 2.56 -11.73
CA GLY A 175 -5.89 3.73 -12.57
C GLY A 175 -4.52 3.68 -13.19
N VAL A 176 -4.34 4.42 -14.27
CA VAL A 176 -3.08 4.52 -15.02
C VAL A 176 -1.98 5.13 -14.14
N SER A 177 -0.77 4.59 -14.23
CA SER A 177 0.40 5.11 -13.51
C SER A 177 0.83 6.49 -14.03
N GLY A 178 1.51 7.25 -13.17
CA GLY A 178 2.06 8.57 -13.53
C GLY A 178 1.12 9.76 -13.37
N LEU A 179 -0.18 9.54 -13.15
CA LEU A 179 -1.15 10.62 -12.90
C LEU A 179 -1.36 10.92 -11.40
N ALA A 180 -0.50 10.39 -10.53
CA ALA A 180 -0.55 10.57 -9.07
C ALA A 180 -1.94 10.21 -8.47
N THR A 181 -2.62 9.21 -9.03
CA THR A 181 -3.98 8.84 -8.61
C THR A 181 -3.98 7.74 -7.56
N LYS A 182 -3.10 6.74 -7.65
CA LYS A 182 -3.12 5.58 -6.75
C LYS A 182 -2.52 5.90 -5.39
N THR A 183 -1.20 6.13 -5.34
CA THR A 183 -0.48 6.43 -4.09
C THR A 183 -1.01 7.69 -3.42
N SER A 184 -1.21 8.77 -4.20
CA SER A 184 -1.76 10.04 -3.66
C SER A 184 -3.18 9.88 -3.09
N ALA A 185 -4.03 9.05 -3.69
CA ALA A 185 -5.36 8.78 -3.13
C ALA A 185 -5.27 8.02 -1.80
N VAL A 186 -4.33 7.08 -1.68
CA VAL A 186 -4.09 6.36 -0.41
C VAL A 186 -3.52 7.29 0.65
N GLU A 187 -2.52 8.11 0.33
CA GLU A 187 -1.95 9.10 1.24
C GLU A 187 -3.02 10.06 1.77
N TRP A 188 -3.84 10.63 0.87
CA TRP A 188 -4.98 11.46 1.26
C TRP A 188 -5.96 10.71 2.15
N LEU A 189 -6.34 9.49 1.76
CA LEU A 189 -7.32 8.72 2.49
C LEU A 189 -6.80 8.29 3.87
N LEU A 190 -5.52 7.98 4.02
CA LEU A 190 -4.91 7.70 5.33
C LEU A 190 -4.90 8.94 6.23
N GLN A 191 -4.60 10.14 5.69
CA GLN A 191 -4.70 11.39 6.44
C GLN A 191 -6.14 11.63 6.91
N SER A 192 -7.11 11.40 6.03
CA SER A 192 -8.53 11.52 6.34
C SER A 192 -8.98 10.49 7.40
N ILE A 193 -8.56 9.23 7.28
CA ILE A 193 -8.84 8.18 8.27
C ILE A 193 -8.24 8.56 9.62
N PHE A 194 -6.99 8.96 9.68
CA PHE A 194 -6.32 9.31 10.95
C PHE A 194 -6.96 10.53 11.63
N THR A 195 -7.53 11.44 10.83
CA THR A 195 -8.25 12.60 11.39
C THR A 195 -9.65 12.22 11.89
N HIS A 196 -10.40 11.44 11.13
CA HIS A 196 -11.84 11.27 11.34
C HIS A 196 -12.25 9.89 11.88
N PHE A 197 -11.35 8.90 11.94
CA PHE A 197 -11.71 7.59 12.48
C PHE A 197 -12.17 7.71 13.94
N PRO A 198 -13.40 7.28 14.28
CA PRO A 198 -13.95 7.53 15.60
C PRO A 198 -13.22 6.74 16.68
N ALA A 199 -12.83 7.40 17.77
CA ALA A 199 -12.19 6.75 18.93
C ALA A 199 -13.08 5.65 19.55
N SER A 200 -14.40 5.76 19.42
CA SER A 200 -15.36 4.73 19.87
C SER A 200 -15.26 3.42 19.08
N LYS A 201 -14.66 3.45 17.90
CA LYS A 201 -14.42 2.27 17.04
C LYS A 201 -13.02 1.67 17.23
N GLY A 202 -12.21 2.28 18.07
CA GLY A 202 -10.87 1.81 18.41
C GLY A 202 -9.75 2.63 17.80
N SER A 203 -8.56 2.03 17.74
CA SER A 203 -7.34 2.61 17.20
C SER A 203 -7.00 2.02 15.83
N VAL A 204 -6.36 2.81 14.97
CA VAL A 204 -5.99 2.42 13.60
C VAL A 204 -4.55 2.82 13.28
N ALA A 205 -3.81 1.92 12.65
CA ALA A 205 -2.50 2.17 12.07
C ALA A 205 -2.47 1.76 10.59
N ALA A 206 -1.43 2.16 9.88
CA ALA A 206 -1.23 1.74 8.50
C ALA A 206 0.15 1.09 8.32
N VAL A 207 0.23 0.03 7.52
CA VAL A 207 1.47 -0.59 7.05
C VAL A 207 1.52 -0.46 5.54
N CYS A 208 2.51 0.26 5.03
CA CYS A 208 2.65 0.55 3.62
C CYS A 208 3.91 -0.10 3.05
N PHE A 209 3.77 -0.94 2.03
CA PHE A 209 4.90 -1.52 1.31
C PHE A 209 5.30 -0.59 0.17
N ASN A 210 6.49 0.00 0.26
CA ASN A 210 7.06 0.79 -0.83
C ASN A 210 7.77 -0.15 -1.80
N VAL A 211 7.07 -0.56 -2.85
CA VAL A 211 7.56 -1.54 -3.83
C VAL A 211 8.15 -0.87 -5.09
N LYS A 212 7.90 0.43 -5.28
CA LYS A 212 8.27 1.12 -6.50
C LYS A 212 8.40 2.64 -6.28
N GLY A 213 9.57 3.18 -6.59
CA GLY A 213 9.81 4.62 -6.47
C GLY A 213 9.82 5.12 -5.02
N PRO A 214 10.12 6.42 -4.82
CA PRO A 214 10.31 7.00 -3.49
C PRO A 214 9.05 7.66 -2.91
N ASP A 215 7.85 7.49 -3.48
CA ASP A 215 6.68 8.27 -3.10
C ASP A 215 6.28 8.09 -1.63
N LEU A 216 6.38 6.87 -1.09
CA LEU A 216 6.11 6.61 0.32
C LEU A 216 7.29 6.91 1.28
N CYS A 217 8.42 7.39 0.76
CA CYS A 217 9.63 7.61 1.58
C CYS A 217 9.68 8.97 2.28
N TYR A 218 8.69 9.84 2.06
CA TYR A 218 8.70 11.23 2.58
C TYR A 218 7.36 11.63 3.19
N LEU A 219 6.62 10.71 3.79
CA LEU A 219 5.29 10.95 4.37
C LEU A 219 5.32 11.88 5.59
N ASP A 220 6.46 11.99 6.26
CA ASP A 220 6.75 12.88 7.39
C ASP A 220 7.26 14.27 6.97
N GLN A 221 7.43 14.50 5.67
CA GLN A 221 7.94 15.76 5.14
C GLN A 221 6.80 16.56 4.48
N PRO A 222 6.72 17.90 4.72
CA PRO A 222 5.66 18.72 4.14
C PRO A 222 5.79 18.85 2.62
N GLY A 223 4.67 18.65 1.93
CA GLY A 223 4.51 18.87 0.50
C GLY A 223 4.08 20.30 0.18
N GLU A 224 4.25 20.70 -1.07
CA GLU A 224 3.75 21.98 -1.56
C GLU A 224 2.28 21.84 -1.98
N LEU A 225 1.43 22.68 -1.41
CA LEU A 225 0.00 22.77 -1.71
C LEU A 225 -0.33 24.14 -2.28
N ASP A 226 -1.11 24.15 -3.35
CA ASP A 226 -1.71 25.37 -3.85
C ASP A 226 -2.98 25.76 -3.04
N GLU A 227 -3.55 26.92 -3.36
CA GLU A 227 -4.73 27.45 -2.67
C GLU A 227 -5.97 26.56 -2.88
N ALA A 228 -6.10 25.96 -4.08
CA ALA A 228 -7.20 25.07 -4.41
C ALA A 228 -7.14 23.77 -3.61
N ASP A 229 -5.94 23.21 -3.43
CA ASP A 229 -5.74 22.03 -2.56
C ASP A 229 -6.08 22.35 -1.10
N ARG A 230 -5.60 23.50 -0.58
CA ARG A 230 -5.90 23.94 0.81
C ARG A 230 -7.40 24.11 1.05
N ALA A 231 -8.13 24.68 0.09
CA ALA A 231 -9.58 24.79 0.17
C ALA A 231 -10.29 23.42 0.23
N LEU A 232 -9.76 22.41 -0.46
CA LEU A 232 -10.30 21.04 -0.37
C LEU A 232 -10.02 20.41 1.01
N TYR A 233 -8.84 20.63 1.60
CA TYR A 233 -8.51 20.19 2.95
C TYR A 233 -9.47 20.82 3.97
N GLU A 234 -9.67 22.14 3.91
CA GLU A 234 -10.60 22.87 4.77
C GLU A 234 -12.03 22.33 4.64
N LYS A 235 -12.52 22.14 3.40
CA LYS A 235 -13.85 21.62 3.11
C LYS A 235 -14.06 20.20 3.69
N CYS A 236 -13.02 19.38 3.69
CA CYS A 236 -13.05 18.03 4.27
C CYS A 236 -12.75 18.00 5.77
N GLY A 237 -12.34 19.11 6.37
CA GLY A 237 -11.99 19.17 7.80
C GLY A 237 -10.76 18.33 8.15
N VAL A 238 -9.80 18.19 7.22
CA VAL A 238 -8.53 17.47 7.41
C VAL A 238 -7.40 18.48 7.49
N PRO A 239 -6.44 18.37 8.45
CA PRO A 239 -5.28 19.24 8.49
C PRO A 239 -4.41 19.09 7.23
N ALA A 240 -4.00 20.22 6.65
CA ALA A 240 -3.13 20.26 5.46
C ALA A 240 -1.64 20.15 5.88
N GLU A 241 -1.30 19.06 6.58
CA GLU A 241 -0.01 18.80 7.20
C GLU A 241 0.47 17.37 6.85
N PRO A 242 1.79 17.09 6.88
CA PRO A 242 2.30 15.74 6.72
C PRO A 242 1.85 14.84 7.88
N PHE A 243 2.13 13.53 7.78
CA PHE A 243 1.84 12.61 8.88
C PHE A 243 2.73 12.92 10.08
N GLU A 244 2.11 13.05 11.26
CA GLU A 244 2.82 13.31 12.52
C GLU A 244 3.72 12.15 12.95
N ARG A 245 3.25 10.91 12.69
CA ARG A 245 3.94 9.68 13.12
C ARG A 245 4.16 8.75 11.94
N VAL A 246 5.43 8.63 11.55
CA VAL A 246 5.86 7.70 10.51
C VAL A 246 7.10 6.96 10.98
N SER A 247 7.09 5.63 10.87
CA SER A 247 8.25 4.77 11.14
C SER A 247 8.66 4.07 9.85
N TYR A 248 9.92 4.16 9.48
CA TYR A 248 10.46 3.57 8.27
C TYR A 248 11.28 2.33 8.59
N PHE A 249 11.19 1.32 7.74
CA PHE A 249 11.93 0.06 7.86
C PHE A 249 12.56 -0.28 6.52
N ALA A 250 13.83 -0.69 6.55
CA ALA A 250 14.53 -1.14 5.35
C ALA A 250 15.61 -2.18 5.71
N PRO A 251 15.85 -3.21 4.89
CA PRO A 251 16.97 -4.12 5.09
C PRO A 251 18.30 -3.40 4.83
N TYR A 252 19.40 -4.03 5.21
CA TYR A 252 20.71 -3.57 4.79
C TYR A 252 20.95 -3.90 3.30
N LYS A 253 21.89 -3.18 2.68
CA LYS A 253 22.52 -3.60 1.43
C LYS A 253 23.46 -4.78 1.70
N SER A 254 24.02 -5.33 0.64
CA SER A 254 24.96 -6.46 0.73
C SER A 254 26.26 -6.15 1.49
N ASP A 255 26.54 -4.86 1.76
CA ASP A 255 27.68 -4.41 2.59
C ASP A 255 27.42 -4.57 4.10
N GLY A 256 26.18 -4.82 4.53
CA GLY A 256 25.79 -4.94 5.94
C GLY A 256 25.84 -3.62 6.73
N ILE A 257 26.11 -2.50 6.07
CA ILE A 257 26.32 -1.18 6.65
C ILE A 257 25.24 -0.20 6.20
N SER A 258 25.07 -0.08 4.89
CA SER A 258 24.14 0.84 4.26
C SER A 258 22.73 0.26 4.26
N LEU A 259 21.71 1.09 4.56
CA LEU A 259 20.32 0.67 4.40
C LEU A 259 19.91 0.66 2.93
N ASN A 260 19.18 -0.34 2.53
CA ASN A 260 18.62 -0.46 1.18
C ASN A 260 17.27 0.28 1.15
N THR A 261 17.33 1.59 1.07
CA THR A 261 16.16 2.47 1.03
C THR A 261 16.35 3.61 0.04
N LEU A 262 15.26 4.05 -0.55
CA LEU A 262 15.21 5.25 -1.39
C LEU A 262 15.21 6.54 -0.55
N ARG A 263 14.97 6.44 0.76
CA ARG A 263 15.14 7.50 1.75
C ARG A 263 16.60 7.55 2.21
N SER A 264 17.50 7.92 1.31
CA SER A 264 18.95 7.69 1.47
C SER A 264 19.75 8.87 2.02
N ASN A 265 19.12 10.01 2.31
CA ASN A 265 19.80 11.16 2.92
C ASN A 265 20.08 10.92 4.41
N GLU A 266 21.27 11.26 4.86
CA GLU A 266 21.75 10.96 6.23
C GLU A 266 20.86 11.58 7.33
N ALA A 267 20.37 12.81 7.12
CA ALA A 267 19.46 13.48 8.06
C ALA A 267 18.09 12.75 8.19
N LEU A 268 17.67 12.06 7.15
CA LEU A 268 16.40 11.33 7.13
C LEU A 268 16.56 9.85 7.53
N LEU A 269 17.77 9.32 7.50
CA LEU A 269 18.04 7.93 7.88
C LEU A 269 17.92 7.68 9.41
N GLU A 270 17.92 8.72 10.23
CA GLU A 270 17.80 8.57 11.69
C GLU A 270 16.48 7.91 12.12
N ASN A 271 15.41 8.06 11.36
CA ASN A 271 14.12 7.41 11.64
C ASN A 271 13.86 6.15 10.81
N VAL A 272 14.89 5.59 10.16
CA VAL A 272 14.80 4.30 9.44
C VAL A 272 15.37 3.19 10.32
N THR A 273 14.54 2.25 10.71
CA THR A 273 14.94 1.08 11.49
C THR A 273 15.43 -0.01 10.53
N PRO A 274 16.59 -0.62 10.77
CA PRO A 274 17.03 -1.78 10.00
C PRO A 274 16.06 -2.94 10.12
N LEU A 275 15.76 -3.60 9.00
CA LEU A 275 14.98 -4.84 8.97
C LEU A 275 15.94 -6.00 8.69
N THR A 276 16.13 -6.89 9.69
CA THR A 276 17.02 -8.03 9.59
C THR A 276 16.44 -9.25 10.30
N TRP A 277 16.58 -10.42 9.69
CA TRP A 277 16.04 -11.67 10.23
C TRP A 277 17.09 -12.76 10.30
N GLY A 278 17.03 -13.54 11.37
CA GLY A 278 17.86 -14.71 11.53
C GLY A 278 17.27 -15.96 10.86
N LEU A 279 17.99 -17.09 11.02
CA LEU A 279 17.57 -18.37 10.47
C LEU A 279 16.17 -18.79 10.93
N ARG A 280 15.83 -18.55 12.18
CA ARG A 280 14.52 -18.90 12.76
C ARG A 280 13.38 -18.21 12.02
N GLU A 281 13.49 -16.92 11.81
CA GLU A 281 12.48 -16.09 11.14
C GLU A 281 12.31 -16.50 9.68
N VAL A 282 13.40 -16.79 8.99
CA VAL A 282 13.36 -17.20 7.58
C VAL A 282 12.78 -18.61 7.42
N LEU A 283 13.17 -19.56 8.27
CA LEU A 283 12.64 -20.92 8.19
C LEU A 283 11.14 -20.97 8.46
N GLN A 284 10.60 -20.08 9.28
CA GLN A 284 9.16 -20.01 9.53
C GLN A 284 8.35 -19.74 8.26
N TYR A 285 8.94 -19.04 7.29
CA TYR A 285 8.31 -18.65 6.01
C TYR A 285 9.03 -19.26 4.79
N ALA A 286 9.83 -20.30 4.99
CA ALA A 286 10.60 -20.93 3.92
C ALA A 286 9.73 -21.43 2.75
N GLU A 287 8.49 -21.81 3.02
CA GLU A 287 7.51 -22.24 2.01
C GLU A 287 7.24 -21.16 0.95
N VAL A 288 7.29 -19.88 1.32
CA VAL A 288 7.13 -18.74 0.39
C VAL A 288 8.15 -18.81 -0.74
N LEU A 289 9.41 -19.14 -0.40
CA LEU A 289 10.53 -19.15 -1.31
C LEU A 289 10.77 -20.50 -1.99
N LEU A 290 10.36 -21.58 -1.33
CA LEU A 290 10.61 -22.95 -1.79
C LEU A 290 9.53 -23.47 -2.73
N ASN A 291 8.30 -22.96 -2.64
CA ASN A 291 7.12 -23.46 -3.35
C ASN A 291 6.63 -22.52 -4.47
N LYS A 292 7.50 -21.66 -5.02
CA LYS A 292 7.13 -20.80 -6.16
C LYS A 292 6.74 -21.60 -7.40
N ASP A 293 7.47 -22.66 -7.69
CA ASP A 293 7.36 -23.41 -8.94
C ASP A 293 6.86 -24.84 -8.76
N ASP A 294 7.00 -25.43 -7.56
CA ASP A 294 6.65 -26.83 -7.31
C ASP A 294 6.48 -27.11 -5.81
N VAL A 295 5.31 -27.59 -5.43
CA VAL A 295 5.02 -28.04 -4.04
C VAL A 295 5.73 -29.37 -3.80
N ASP A 296 6.82 -29.35 -3.03
CA ASP A 296 7.59 -30.54 -2.69
C ASP A 296 7.36 -30.94 -1.23
N ALA A 297 6.34 -31.76 -1.00
CA ALA A 297 5.99 -32.27 0.34
C ALA A 297 7.15 -32.97 1.06
N LYS A 298 8.15 -33.51 0.32
CA LYS A 298 9.33 -34.14 0.94
C LYS A 298 10.33 -33.08 1.43
N ALA A 299 10.44 -31.96 0.72
CA ALA A 299 11.23 -30.82 1.16
C ALA A 299 10.60 -30.15 2.38
N ASP A 300 9.27 -29.97 2.38
CA ASP A 300 8.52 -29.41 3.50
C ASP A 300 8.69 -30.25 4.76
N ALA A 301 8.58 -31.59 4.67
CA ALA A 301 8.80 -32.49 5.79
C ALA A 301 10.23 -32.39 6.37
N LEU A 302 11.25 -32.16 5.54
CA LEU A 302 12.62 -31.93 6.02
C LEU A 302 12.76 -30.57 6.72
N ILE A 303 12.12 -29.53 6.21
CA ILE A 303 12.11 -28.21 6.84
C ILE A 303 11.42 -28.25 8.20
N ASP A 304 10.27 -28.92 8.29
CA ASP A 304 9.56 -29.09 9.55
C ASP A 304 10.39 -29.88 10.55
N PHE A 305 11.08 -30.93 10.10
CA PHE A 305 12.02 -31.66 10.93
C PHE A 305 13.13 -30.74 11.47
N ILE A 306 13.69 -29.87 10.63
CA ILE A 306 14.72 -28.90 11.05
C ILE A 306 14.16 -27.93 12.10
N LYS A 307 12.97 -27.38 11.88
CA LYS A 307 12.30 -26.48 12.83
C LYS A 307 12.05 -27.15 14.19
N GLU A 308 11.57 -28.38 14.18
CA GLU A 308 11.18 -29.07 15.41
C GLU A 308 12.34 -29.67 16.19
N HIS A 309 13.38 -30.17 15.52
CA HIS A 309 14.38 -31.01 16.17
C HIS A 309 15.80 -30.47 16.12
N VAL A 310 16.13 -29.60 15.17
CA VAL A 310 17.51 -29.15 14.92
C VAL A 310 17.74 -27.71 15.36
N LEU A 311 16.78 -26.82 15.01
CA LEU A 311 16.90 -25.38 15.25
C LEU A 311 16.96 -25.06 16.74
N ASP A 312 18.02 -24.35 17.15
CA ASP A 312 18.29 -23.91 18.54
C ASP A 312 18.38 -25.05 19.59
N LYS A 313 18.49 -26.29 19.12
CA LYS A 313 18.63 -27.46 19.99
C LYS A 313 19.98 -28.12 19.77
N ARG A 314 20.52 -28.70 20.84
CA ARG A 314 21.68 -29.57 20.70
C ARG A 314 21.24 -30.87 20.05
N PHE A 315 21.52 -31.01 18.75
CA PHE A 315 21.13 -32.16 17.96
C PHE A 315 22.28 -33.17 17.82
N THR A 316 21.99 -34.44 18.08
CA THR A 316 22.92 -35.57 17.92
C THR A 316 22.29 -36.64 17.09
N ASP A 317 23.04 -37.26 16.23
CA ASP A 317 22.59 -38.39 15.40
C ASP A 317 23.76 -39.28 15.03
N ALA A 318 23.50 -40.55 14.72
CA ALA A 318 24.54 -41.53 14.36
C ALA A 318 25.24 -41.23 13.03
N MET A 319 24.68 -40.34 12.21
CA MET A 319 25.28 -39.89 10.95
C MET A 319 26.20 -38.67 11.14
N LEU A 320 26.14 -38.01 12.30
CA LEU A 320 26.94 -36.82 12.59
C LEU A 320 28.25 -37.18 13.27
N GLU A 321 29.34 -36.54 12.89
CA GLU A 321 30.64 -36.68 13.54
C GLU A 321 30.67 -36.01 14.92
N ARG A 322 29.83 -34.99 15.12
CA ARG A 322 29.74 -34.22 16.37
C ARG A 322 28.32 -33.70 16.60
N PRO A 323 27.96 -33.37 17.85
CA PRO A 323 26.71 -32.64 18.12
C PRO A 323 26.73 -31.27 17.43
N HIS A 324 25.58 -30.86 16.86
CA HIS A 324 25.38 -29.53 16.31
C HIS A 324 24.37 -28.75 17.13
N THR A 325 24.59 -27.45 17.27
CA THR A 325 23.58 -26.49 17.69
C THR A 325 23.43 -25.49 16.55
N VAL A 326 22.27 -25.53 15.90
CA VAL A 326 22.02 -24.74 14.68
C VAL A 326 21.24 -23.49 15.06
N ALA A 327 21.88 -22.34 15.02
CA ALA A 327 21.29 -21.03 15.29
C ALA A 327 21.43 -20.03 14.12
N SER A 328 22.35 -20.33 13.19
CA SER A 328 22.65 -19.48 12.04
C SER A 328 22.61 -20.28 10.72
N PHE A 329 22.61 -19.58 9.58
CA PHE A 329 22.73 -20.22 8.26
C PHE A 329 24.06 -20.97 8.10
N ALA A 330 25.13 -20.45 8.67
CA ALA A 330 26.44 -21.10 8.67
C ALA A 330 26.41 -22.42 9.46
N ASP A 331 25.75 -22.45 10.63
CA ASP A 331 25.57 -23.66 11.40
C ASP A 331 24.71 -24.67 10.66
N LEU A 332 23.61 -24.20 10.02
CA LEU A 332 22.73 -25.05 9.23
C LEU A 332 23.47 -25.70 8.05
N ASP A 333 24.30 -24.93 7.34
CA ASP A 333 25.09 -25.46 6.23
C ASP A 333 26.16 -26.47 6.74
N ALA A 334 26.78 -26.19 7.89
CA ALA A 334 27.72 -27.13 8.52
C ALA A 334 27.02 -28.45 8.92
N TRP A 335 25.81 -28.35 9.49
CA TRP A 335 24.99 -29.52 9.82
C TRP A 335 24.62 -30.34 8.58
N PHE A 336 24.17 -29.70 7.50
CA PHE A 336 23.87 -30.39 6.24
C PHE A 336 25.10 -31.08 5.65
N ARG A 337 26.26 -30.43 5.69
CA ARG A 337 27.52 -31.03 5.21
C ARG A 337 27.88 -32.29 6.00
N ASP A 338 27.68 -32.26 7.31
CA ASP A 338 28.00 -33.39 8.17
C ASP A 338 27.05 -34.57 7.94
N VAL A 339 25.72 -34.29 7.82
CA VAL A 339 24.73 -35.32 7.45
C VAL A 339 25.06 -35.97 6.09
N LEU A 340 25.38 -35.17 5.06
CA LEU A 340 25.71 -35.68 3.73
C LEU A 340 27.01 -36.49 3.72
N ARG A 341 28.02 -36.07 4.49
CA ARG A 341 29.26 -36.82 4.65
C ARG A 341 29.05 -38.14 5.36
N GLY A 342 28.17 -38.18 6.37
CA GLY A 342 27.80 -39.42 7.06
C GLY A 342 27.10 -40.43 6.15
N LEU A 343 26.22 -39.95 5.26
CA LEU A 343 25.56 -40.78 4.24
C LEU A 343 26.58 -41.34 3.24
N GLU A 344 27.50 -40.51 2.75
CA GLU A 344 28.56 -40.96 1.84
C GLU A 344 29.49 -42.04 2.47
N LYS A 345 29.86 -41.85 3.75
CA LYS A 345 30.72 -42.83 4.46
C LYS A 345 30.05 -44.20 4.66
N LYS A 346 28.70 -44.23 4.80
CA LYS A 346 27.90 -45.44 5.02
C LYS A 346 27.32 -46.03 3.74
N ASP A 347 27.51 -45.36 2.60
CA ASP A 347 26.88 -45.67 1.31
C ASP A 347 25.32 -45.72 1.40
N ASP A 348 24.76 -44.86 2.27
CA ASP A 348 23.33 -44.75 2.49
C ASP A 348 22.70 -43.69 1.55
N GLN A 349 21.52 -44.04 0.98
CA GLN A 349 20.77 -43.12 0.09
C GLN A 349 19.73 -42.30 0.84
N SER A 350 19.50 -42.56 2.10
CA SER A 350 18.51 -41.89 2.92
C SER A 350 18.96 -41.71 4.36
N TRP A 351 18.70 -40.55 4.90
CA TRP A 351 18.82 -40.26 6.32
C TRP A 351 17.44 -40.18 6.94
N ARG A 352 17.13 -41.07 7.87
CA ARG A 352 15.76 -41.25 8.38
C ARG A 352 14.80 -41.49 7.21
N THR A 353 13.78 -40.63 7.05
CA THR A 353 12.81 -40.66 5.94
C THR A 353 13.20 -39.79 4.75
N HIS A 354 14.32 -39.09 4.82
CA HIS A 354 14.71 -38.08 3.82
C HIS A 354 15.79 -38.64 2.86
N HIS A 355 15.46 -38.66 1.58
CA HIS A 355 16.42 -39.10 0.55
C HIS A 355 17.52 -38.05 0.34
N VAL A 356 18.76 -38.51 0.04
CA VAL A 356 19.94 -37.64 -0.16
C VAL A 356 19.71 -36.51 -1.17
N ALA A 357 18.95 -36.79 -2.24
CA ALA A 357 18.61 -35.76 -3.24
C ALA A 357 17.72 -34.65 -2.66
N THR A 358 16.76 -34.99 -1.78
CA THR A 358 15.93 -34.01 -1.07
C THR A 358 16.77 -33.15 -0.12
N ILE A 359 17.68 -33.78 0.63
CA ILE A 359 18.58 -33.07 1.56
C ILE A 359 19.47 -32.09 0.79
N ARG A 360 20.07 -32.51 -0.33
CA ARG A 360 20.87 -31.62 -1.20
C ARG A 360 20.03 -30.49 -1.79
N LYS A 361 18.82 -30.77 -2.26
CA LYS A 361 17.89 -29.77 -2.81
C LYS A 361 17.55 -28.69 -1.78
N VAL A 362 17.13 -29.09 -0.57
CA VAL A 362 16.78 -28.18 0.52
C VAL A 362 17.99 -27.35 0.96
N ARG A 363 19.15 -27.99 1.17
CA ARG A 363 20.39 -27.29 1.47
C ARG A 363 20.70 -26.19 0.46
N ASN A 364 20.71 -26.54 -0.85
CA ASN A 364 21.04 -25.58 -1.91
C ASN A 364 20.04 -24.43 -1.96
N ARG A 365 18.76 -24.69 -1.78
CA ARG A 365 17.71 -23.66 -1.74
C ARG A 365 17.88 -22.72 -0.56
N LEU A 366 18.12 -23.23 0.65
CA LEU A 366 18.34 -22.40 1.84
C LEU A 366 19.65 -21.58 1.76
N SER A 367 20.70 -22.16 1.19
CA SER A 367 21.94 -21.41 0.91
C SER A 367 21.71 -20.29 -0.12
N ASN A 368 20.91 -20.54 -1.16
CA ASN A 368 20.54 -19.51 -2.13
C ASN A 368 19.71 -18.38 -1.52
N ILE A 369 18.82 -18.68 -0.56
CA ILE A 369 18.05 -17.68 0.17
C ILE A 369 18.98 -16.71 0.90
N SER A 370 19.98 -17.22 1.63
CA SER A 370 20.92 -16.36 2.36
C SER A 370 21.71 -15.44 1.43
N LEU A 371 22.00 -15.89 0.20
CA LEU A 371 22.70 -15.10 -0.82
C LEU A 371 21.80 -14.04 -1.48
N ARG A 372 20.58 -14.44 -1.90
CA ARG A 372 19.62 -13.54 -2.57
C ARG A 372 19.02 -12.50 -1.63
N CYS A 373 18.79 -12.89 -0.38
CA CYS A 373 18.23 -12.01 0.65
C CYS A 373 19.33 -11.38 1.51
N LYS A 374 20.56 -11.26 0.99
CA LYS A 374 21.69 -10.67 1.72
C LYS A 374 21.35 -9.25 2.16
N GLY A 375 21.58 -8.95 3.44
CA GLY A 375 21.21 -7.68 4.06
C GLY A 375 19.86 -7.72 4.79
N LEU A 376 18.90 -8.51 4.33
CA LEU A 376 17.69 -8.87 5.07
C LEU A 376 17.98 -10.04 6.02
N VAL A 377 18.77 -11.00 5.58
CA VAL A 377 19.14 -12.19 6.36
C VAL A 377 20.46 -11.92 7.07
N ALA A 378 20.47 -12.03 8.42
CA ALA A 378 21.64 -11.89 9.25
C ALA A 378 22.26 -13.26 9.57
N ASP A 379 23.53 -13.43 9.24
CA ASP A 379 24.25 -14.69 9.51
C ASP A 379 24.54 -14.92 11.00
N ASP A 380 24.55 -13.85 11.79
CA ASP A 380 24.90 -13.85 13.22
C ASP A 380 23.69 -13.94 14.17
N GLY A 381 22.48 -14.13 13.64
CA GLY A 381 21.25 -14.22 14.43
C GLY A 381 20.75 -12.89 15.00
N ALA A 382 21.33 -11.75 14.62
CA ALA A 382 20.80 -10.44 14.97
C ALA A 382 19.47 -10.20 14.24
N THR A 383 18.39 -9.94 15.00
CA THR A 383 17.06 -9.69 14.44
C THR A 383 16.57 -8.30 14.78
N SER A 384 16.03 -7.61 13.79
CA SER A 384 15.32 -6.36 13.94
C SER A 384 14.08 -6.41 13.06
N ASP A 385 12.93 -6.10 13.63
CA ASP A 385 11.63 -6.27 12.99
C ASP A 385 10.71 -5.07 13.29
N LEU A 386 9.52 -5.06 12.71
CA LEU A 386 8.47 -4.13 13.11
C LEU A 386 8.14 -4.31 14.61
N PRO A 387 7.66 -3.26 15.28
CA PRO A 387 7.36 -3.30 16.71
C PRO A 387 6.03 -4.05 16.98
N PHE A 388 5.93 -5.31 16.54
CA PHE A 388 4.76 -6.14 16.81
C PHE A 388 4.48 -6.21 18.32
N GLY A 389 3.22 -6.00 18.70
CA GLY A 389 2.80 -5.92 20.11
C GLY A 389 2.85 -4.49 20.71
N SER A 390 3.36 -3.50 19.95
CA SER A 390 3.46 -2.10 20.41
C SER A 390 3.19 -1.08 19.28
N PHE A 391 2.31 -1.42 18.36
CA PHE A 391 1.86 -0.48 17.33
C PHE A 391 1.14 0.69 17.97
N LEU A 392 1.40 1.88 17.45
CA LEU A 392 0.81 3.12 17.93
C LEU A 392 -0.36 3.55 17.05
N ASP A 393 -1.40 4.11 17.68
CA ASP A 393 -2.54 4.70 16.99
C ASP A 393 -2.10 5.81 16.05
N ARG A 394 -2.76 5.92 14.87
CA ARG A 394 -2.50 6.93 13.84
C ARG A 394 -1.04 7.02 13.40
N THR A 395 -0.41 5.87 13.28
CA THR A 395 0.99 5.76 12.84
C THR A 395 1.07 5.03 11.51
N VAL A 396 1.89 5.54 10.58
CA VAL A 396 2.23 4.86 9.33
C VAL A 396 3.57 4.14 9.50
N TYR A 397 3.57 2.85 9.25
CA TYR A 397 4.77 2.00 9.19
C TYR A 397 5.09 1.74 7.72
N VAL A 398 6.17 2.30 7.21
CA VAL A 398 6.59 2.17 5.82
C VAL A 398 7.73 1.16 5.74
N ILE A 399 7.56 0.14 4.90
CA ILE A 399 8.58 -0.87 4.63
C ILE A 399 9.10 -0.66 3.22
N ASP A 400 10.34 -0.18 3.10
CA ASP A 400 10.96 0.08 1.80
C ASP A 400 11.60 -1.20 1.25
N VAL A 401 10.95 -1.75 0.22
CA VAL A 401 11.38 -2.96 -0.47
C VAL A 401 11.71 -2.72 -1.95
N ALA A 402 11.65 -1.44 -2.40
CA ALA A 402 11.80 -1.09 -3.81
C ALA A 402 13.16 -1.50 -4.40
N GLY A 403 14.22 -1.55 -3.60
CA GLY A 403 15.55 -1.95 -4.02
C GLY A 403 15.86 -3.45 -3.87
N LEU A 404 14.87 -4.28 -3.53
CA LEU A 404 15.06 -5.71 -3.30
C LEU A 404 14.66 -6.57 -4.49
N GLU A 405 15.26 -7.75 -4.58
CA GLU A 405 14.79 -8.80 -5.47
C GLU A 405 13.41 -9.32 -5.06
N GLU A 406 12.67 -9.87 -6.00
CA GLU A 406 11.29 -10.32 -5.81
C GLU A 406 11.14 -11.33 -4.66
N ASP A 407 12.07 -12.29 -4.53
CA ASP A 407 12.04 -13.28 -3.46
C ASP A 407 12.11 -12.64 -2.07
N ALA A 408 12.93 -11.61 -1.90
CA ALA A 408 13.03 -10.87 -0.64
C ALA A 408 11.78 -10.02 -0.37
N GLN A 409 11.19 -9.42 -1.40
CA GLN A 409 9.92 -8.69 -1.29
C GLN A 409 8.79 -9.62 -0.83
N ASP A 410 8.66 -10.80 -1.45
CA ASP A 410 7.64 -11.80 -1.12
C ASP A 410 7.80 -12.31 0.32
N LEU A 411 9.05 -12.55 0.75
CA LEU A 411 9.36 -13.01 2.10
C LEU A 411 8.96 -11.95 3.14
N ILE A 412 9.31 -10.68 2.91
CA ILE A 412 8.94 -9.56 3.79
C ILE A 412 7.42 -9.44 3.87
N PHE A 413 6.76 -9.44 2.73
CA PHE A 413 5.32 -9.33 2.65
C PHE A 413 4.63 -10.46 3.44
N ALA A 414 5.00 -11.70 3.17
CA ALA A 414 4.42 -12.86 3.84
C ALA A 414 4.62 -12.82 5.35
N ARG A 415 5.84 -12.52 5.81
CA ARG A 415 6.13 -12.45 7.24
C ARG A 415 5.35 -11.34 7.94
N VAL A 416 5.42 -10.12 7.40
CA VAL A 416 4.77 -8.97 8.02
C VAL A 416 3.26 -9.18 8.12
N VAL A 417 2.63 -9.59 7.04
CA VAL A 417 1.18 -9.79 7.01
C VAL A 417 0.73 -10.93 7.92
N THR A 418 1.48 -12.05 7.95
CA THR A 418 1.17 -13.16 8.86
C THR A 418 1.31 -12.73 10.32
N LYS A 419 2.37 -11.97 10.65
CA LYS A 419 2.57 -11.44 12.01
C LYS A 419 1.48 -10.45 12.42
N LEU A 420 1.08 -9.54 11.53
CA LEU A 420 -0.05 -8.64 11.79
C LEU A 420 -1.32 -9.44 12.12
N ARG A 421 -1.62 -10.48 11.32
CA ARG A 421 -2.76 -11.35 11.55
C ARG A 421 -2.67 -12.05 12.91
N GLU A 422 -1.54 -12.71 13.23
CA GLU A 422 -1.33 -13.42 14.49
C GLU A 422 -1.55 -12.51 15.71
N HIS A 423 -1.02 -11.27 15.66
CA HIS A 423 -1.16 -10.30 16.74
C HIS A 423 -2.58 -9.70 16.85
N LEU A 424 -3.26 -9.50 15.72
CA LEU A 424 -4.66 -9.08 15.72
C LEU A 424 -5.59 -10.18 16.27
N GLU A 425 -5.35 -11.45 15.91
CA GLU A 425 -6.08 -12.60 16.47
C GLU A 425 -5.91 -12.69 18.00
N LYS A 426 -4.70 -12.45 18.50
CA LYS A 426 -4.38 -12.41 19.94
C LYS A 426 -4.80 -11.11 20.64
N ARG A 427 -5.17 -10.07 19.88
CA ARG A 427 -5.49 -8.72 20.35
C ARG A 427 -4.35 -8.06 21.15
N ASP A 428 -3.11 -8.34 20.78
CA ASP A 428 -1.90 -7.84 21.43
C ASP A 428 -1.00 -7.00 20.50
N LEU A 429 -1.50 -6.55 19.34
CA LEU A 429 -0.74 -5.74 18.39
C LEU A 429 -0.44 -4.32 18.90
N GLY A 430 -1.29 -3.77 19.75
CA GLY A 430 -1.26 -2.37 20.20
C GLY A 430 -2.34 -1.50 19.57
N VAL A 431 -2.92 -1.91 18.43
CA VAL A 431 -4.05 -1.28 17.74
C VAL A 431 -5.09 -2.32 17.35
N GLN A 432 -6.35 -1.88 17.16
CA GLN A 432 -7.44 -2.78 16.78
C GLN A 432 -7.57 -2.93 15.27
N HIS A 433 -7.18 -1.92 14.50
CA HIS A 433 -7.29 -1.95 13.04
C HIS A 433 -5.94 -1.63 12.40
N VAL A 434 -5.62 -2.35 11.33
CA VAL A 434 -4.44 -2.07 10.50
C VAL A 434 -4.84 -2.03 9.04
N VAL A 435 -4.56 -0.90 8.40
CA VAL A 435 -4.65 -0.77 6.96
C VAL A 435 -3.34 -1.23 6.34
N VAL A 436 -3.37 -2.28 5.54
CA VAL A 436 -2.22 -2.75 4.75
C VAL A 436 -2.36 -2.22 3.34
N PHE A 437 -1.46 -1.34 2.94
CA PHE A 437 -1.40 -0.82 1.58
C PHE A 437 -0.44 -1.63 0.71
N VAL A 438 -0.96 -2.13 -0.41
CA VAL A 438 -0.23 -2.91 -1.41
C VAL A 438 -0.40 -2.26 -2.78
N ASP A 439 0.67 -1.69 -3.33
CA ASP A 439 0.71 -1.26 -4.73
C ASP A 439 1.09 -2.42 -5.65
N GLU A 440 0.73 -2.32 -6.92
CA GLU A 440 0.94 -3.38 -7.94
C GLU A 440 0.37 -4.75 -7.51
N LEU A 441 -0.88 -4.76 -7.00
CA LEU A 441 -1.52 -5.97 -6.48
C LEU A 441 -1.54 -7.14 -7.48
N ASN A 442 -1.62 -6.85 -8.80
CA ASN A 442 -1.53 -7.85 -9.85
C ASN A 442 -0.23 -8.68 -9.81
N LYS A 443 0.84 -8.17 -9.21
CA LYS A 443 2.08 -8.91 -8.98
C LYS A 443 1.90 -10.02 -7.93
N TYR A 444 1.18 -9.73 -6.86
CA TYR A 444 1.02 -10.62 -5.70
C TYR A 444 -0.22 -11.52 -5.79
N ALA A 445 -1.27 -11.04 -6.44
CA ALA A 445 -2.52 -11.78 -6.63
C ALA A 445 -2.98 -11.69 -8.09
N PRO A 446 -2.23 -12.25 -9.06
CA PRO A 446 -2.63 -12.26 -10.46
C PRO A 446 -3.94 -13.04 -10.67
N GLY A 447 -4.70 -12.63 -11.69
CA GLY A 447 -5.93 -13.31 -12.11
C GLY A 447 -5.70 -14.76 -12.51
N ASP A 448 -4.65 -14.96 -13.30
CA ASP A 448 -4.19 -16.26 -13.78
C ASP A 448 -2.82 -16.59 -13.20
N GLY A 449 -2.44 -17.87 -13.19
CA GLY A 449 -1.14 -18.33 -12.69
C GLY A 449 -1.21 -19.25 -11.48
N PRO A 450 -0.06 -19.70 -10.96
CA PRO A 450 0.02 -20.66 -9.88
C PRO A 450 -0.51 -20.10 -8.55
N ASP A 451 -0.97 -20.98 -7.68
CA ASP A 451 -1.39 -20.65 -6.32
C ASP A 451 -0.18 -20.48 -5.40
N THR A 452 0.49 -19.34 -5.51
CA THR A 452 1.59 -19.00 -4.60
C THR A 452 1.10 -18.81 -3.16
N TYR A 453 2.01 -18.94 -2.20
CA TYR A 453 1.71 -18.70 -0.78
C TYR A 453 1.19 -17.27 -0.55
N VAL A 454 1.83 -16.27 -1.14
CA VAL A 454 1.43 -14.86 -1.04
C VAL A 454 0.03 -14.63 -1.62
N ARG A 455 -0.28 -15.25 -2.77
CA ARG A 455 -1.62 -15.19 -3.36
C ARG A 455 -2.68 -15.77 -2.43
N LYS A 456 -2.46 -16.97 -1.87
CA LYS A 456 -3.39 -17.61 -0.91
C LYS A 456 -3.61 -16.74 0.33
N MET A 457 -2.56 -16.14 0.85
CA MET A 457 -2.63 -15.24 2.00
C MET A 457 -3.46 -13.99 1.69
N LEU A 458 -3.24 -13.33 0.54
CA LEU A 458 -4.04 -12.18 0.12
C LEU A 458 -5.51 -12.52 -0.08
N LEU A 459 -5.82 -13.71 -0.62
CA LEU A 459 -7.19 -14.19 -0.74
C LEU A 459 -7.85 -14.38 0.64
N ASP A 460 -7.13 -14.95 1.60
CA ASP A 460 -7.64 -15.14 2.96
C ASP A 460 -7.87 -13.79 3.67
N ILE A 461 -6.95 -12.82 3.50
CA ILE A 461 -7.14 -11.46 4.03
C ILE A 461 -8.37 -10.81 3.41
N ALA A 462 -8.53 -10.85 2.09
CA ALA A 462 -9.67 -10.25 1.41
C ALA A 462 -11.01 -10.87 1.83
N GLU A 463 -11.01 -12.13 2.27
CA GLU A 463 -12.23 -12.84 2.69
C GLU A 463 -12.52 -12.71 4.19
N ARG A 464 -11.50 -12.71 5.02
CA ARG A 464 -11.63 -12.84 6.48
C ARG A 464 -10.99 -11.71 7.28
N GLY A 465 -10.06 -10.96 6.69
CA GLY A 465 -9.26 -9.95 7.38
C GLY A 465 -10.10 -8.90 8.11
N ARG A 466 -11.25 -8.52 7.53
CA ARG A 466 -12.15 -7.50 8.11
C ARG A 466 -12.60 -7.84 9.54
N TYR A 467 -12.85 -9.10 9.85
CA TYR A 467 -13.28 -9.53 11.19
C TYR A 467 -12.17 -9.45 12.23
N LEU A 468 -10.91 -9.44 11.78
CA LEU A 468 -9.73 -9.30 12.61
C LEU A 468 -9.28 -7.84 12.73
N GLY A 469 -9.85 -6.93 11.96
CA GLY A 469 -9.37 -5.56 11.83
C GLY A 469 -8.18 -5.40 10.86
N LEU A 470 -7.90 -6.42 10.03
CA LEU A 470 -6.88 -6.36 8.99
C LEU A 470 -7.51 -5.96 7.66
N VAL A 471 -7.27 -4.73 7.24
CA VAL A 471 -7.92 -4.10 6.08
C VAL A 471 -6.93 -3.94 4.94
N LEU A 472 -7.28 -4.44 3.75
CA LEU A 472 -6.46 -4.34 2.55
C LEU A 472 -6.85 -3.10 1.74
N PHE A 473 -5.89 -2.19 1.52
CA PHE A 473 -5.96 -1.13 0.52
C PHE A 473 -5.04 -1.54 -0.63
N ALA A 474 -5.63 -1.89 -1.75
CA ALA A 474 -4.93 -2.48 -2.88
C ALA A 474 -5.00 -1.58 -4.11
N ALA A 475 -3.87 -1.34 -4.74
CA ALA A 475 -3.79 -0.53 -5.94
C ALA A 475 -3.21 -1.34 -7.12
N GLN A 476 -3.73 -1.12 -8.32
CA GLN A 476 -3.25 -1.71 -9.56
C GLN A 476 -3.54 -0.81 -10.76
N GLN A 477 -2.90 -1.11 -11.89
CA GLN A 477 -3.18 -0.42 -13.15
C GLN A 477 -4.40 -1.05 -13.85
N PHE A 478 -4.44 -2.38 -13.90
CA PHE A 478 -5.46 -3.16 -14.59
C PHE A 478 -6.17 -4.08 -13.59
N ARG A 479 -7.44 -3.78 -13.32
CA ARG A 479 -8.29 -4.59 -12.44
C ARG A 479 -8.53 -5.98 -13.03
N SER A 480 -8.60 -6.07 -14.37
CA SER A 480 -8.78 -7.32 -15.10
C SER A 480 -7.67 -8.34 -14.86
N GLN A 481 -6.46 -7.88 -14.49
CA GLN A 481 -5.29 -8.73 -14.21
C GLN A 481 -5.21 -9.20 -12.75
N VAL A 482 -6.10 -8.73 -11.89
CA VAL A 482 -6.11 -9.10 -10.47
C VAL A 482 -7.12 -10.23 -10.22
N HIS A 483 -6.80 -11.09 -9.28
CA HIS A 483 -7.66 -12.21 -8.90
C HIS A 483 -9.05 -11.73 -8.46
N ARG A 484 -10.10 -12.27 -9.10
CA ARG A 484 -11.49 -11.82 -8.94
C ARG A 484 -12.00 -11.85 -7.49
N ARG A 485 -11.51 -12.77 -6.65
CA ARG A 485 -11.92 -12.87 -5.24
C ARG A 485 -11.39 -11.70 -4.40
N VAL A 486 -10.21 -11.17 -4.70
CA VAL A 486 -9.68 -9.98 -4.00
C VAL A 486 -10.50 -8.75 -4.37
N VAL A 487 -10.69 -8.54 -5.68
CA VAL A 487 -11.46 -7.40 -6.19
C VAL A 487 -12.92 -7.46 -5.76
N GLY A 488 -13.53 -8.66 -5.76
CA GLY A 488 -14.93 -8.86 -5.40
C GLY A 488 -15.23 -8.66 -3.92
N ASN A 489 -14.24 -8.90 -3.05
CA ASN A 489 -14.37 -8.68 -1.60
C ASN A 489 -14.02 -7.26 -1.15
N SER A 490 -13.54 -6.39 -2.06
CA SER A 490 -13.33 -4.97 -1.76
C SER A 490 -14.67 -4.23 -1.77
N GLY A 491 -15.13 -3.80 -0.61
CA GLY A 491 -16.41 -3.09 -0.45
C GLY A 491 -16.40 -1.75 -1.17
N THR A 492 -15.28 -1.04 -1.16
CA THR A 492 -15.11 0.24 -1.84
C THR A 492 -14.15 0.11 -3.01
N ALA A 493 -14.52 0.70 -4.15
CA ALA A 493 -13.65 0.77 -5.32
C ALA A 493 -13.51 2.21 -5.81
N LEU A 494 -12.25 2.62 -6.02
CA LEU A 494 -11.86 3.91 -6.57
C LEU A 494 -11.29 3.72 -7.96
N TYR A 495 -11.78 4.50 -8.90
CA TYR A 495 -11.32 4.46 -10.28
C TYR A 495 -10.74 5.82 -10.66
N GLY A 496 -9.45 5.85 -10.92
CA GLY A 496 -8.79 6.98 -11.57
C GLY A 496 -8.96 6.93 -13.08
N ARG A 497 -8.17 7.73 -13.80
CA ARG A 497 -8.14 7.65 -15.27
C ARG A 497 -7.76 6.25 -15.72
N MET A 498 -8.46 5.73 -16.72
CA MET A 498 -8.31 4.37 -17.21
C MET A 498 -8.12 4.33 -18.72
N ASP A 499 -7.44 3.30 -19.18
CA ASP A 499 -7.30 3.02 -20.59
C ASP A 499 -8.61 2.47 -21.20
N GLY A 500 -8.84 2.74 -22.48
CA GLY A 500 -10.02 2.28 -23.21
C GLY A 500 -10.12 0.76 -23.28
N ASP A 501 -8.99 0.06 -23.43
CA ASP A 501 -8.95 -1.40 -23.51
C ASP A 501 -9.36 -2.03 -22.19
N GLU A 502 -8.93 -1.49 -21.06
CA GLU A 502 -9.38 -1.93 -19.73
C GLU A 502 -10.89 -1.70 -19.56
N LEU A 503 -11.41 -0.53 -19.96
CA LEU A 503 -12.82 -0.18 -19.90
C LEU A 503 -13.72 -1.05 -20.81
N ALA A 504 -13.14 -1.70 -21.83
CA ALA A 504 -13.84 -2.65 -22.69
C ALA A 504 -14.05 -4.02 -22.05
N THR A 505 -13.33 -4.34 -20.96
CA THR A 505 -13.43 -5.64 -20.29
C THR A 505 -14.79 -5.84 -19.60
N PRO A 506 -15.23 -7.10 -19.40
CA PRO A 506 -16.53 -7.40 -18.80
C PRO A 506 -16.74 -6.80 -17.40
N GLY A 507 -15.67 -6.55 -16.64
CA GLY A 507 -15.74 -5.93 -15.32
C GLY A 507 -16.37 -4.54 -15.29
N TYR A 508 -16.44 -3.85 -16.44
CA TYR A 508 -17.01 -2.51 -16.61
C TYR A 508 -18.27 -2.49 -17.47
N ALA A 509 -18.85 -3.64 -17.78
CA ALA A 509 -20.03 -3.73 -18.65
C ALA A 509 -21.25 -2.96 -18.09
N VAL A 510 -21.33 -2.85 -16.75
CA VAL A 510 -22.42 -2.12 -16.06
C VAL A 510 -22.33 -0.59 -16.19
N LEU A 511 -21.21 -0.05 -16.65
CA LEU A 511 -21.03 1.39 -16.83
C LEU A 511 -21.52 1.82 -18.21
N GLY A 512 -22.36 2.86 -18.25
CA GLY A 512 -22.81 3.48 -19.49
C GLY A 512 -21.66 4.10 -20.31
N PRO A 513 -21.85 4.29 -21.63
CA PRO A 513 -20.81 4.84 -22.52
C PRO A 513 -20.26 6.19 -22.07
N ALA A 514 -21.12 7.11 -21.67
CA ALA A 514 -20.71 8.44 -21.22
C ALA A 514 -19.82 8.39 -19.96
N ILE A 515 -20.14 7.51 -19.00
CA ILE A 515 -19.32 7.31 -17.81
C ILE A 515 -17.96 6.71 -18.17
N LYS A 516 -17.91 5.74 -19.10
CA LYS A 516 -16.65 5.17 -19.60
C LYS A 516 -15.78 6.22 -20.28
N THR A 517 -16.38 7.06 -21.13
CA THR A 517 -15.68 8.18 -21.77
C THR A 517 -15.12 9.16 -20.74
N LYS A 518 -15.91 9.51 -19.73
CA LYS A 518 -15.47 10.37 -18.64
C LYS A 518 -14.31 9.75 -17.83
N LEU A 519 -14.35 8.43 -17.55
CA LEU A 519 -13.26 7.71 -16.90
C LEU A 519 -11.97 7.72 -17.73
N ALA A 520 -12.06 7.57 -19.06
CA ALA A 520 -10.90 7.61 -19.94
C ALA A 520 -10.24 9.01 -20.00
N THR A 521 -10.97 10.05 -19.64
CA THR A 521 -10.53 11.47 -19.73
C THR A 521 -10.42 12.16 -18.37
N LEU A 522 -10.52 11.41 -17.27
CA LEU A 522 -10.45 12.00 -15.92
C LEU A 522 -9.18 12.83 -15.74
N GLU A 523 -9.36 14.00 -15.16
CA GLU A 523 -8.27 14.88 -14.76
C GLU A 523 -7.53 14.35 -13.53
N LYS A 524 -6.33 14.84 -13.33
CA LYS A 524 -5.55 14.58 -12.13
C LYS A 524 -6.30 15.05 -10.87
N GLY A 525 -6.30 14.24 -9.83
CA GLY A 525 -7.00 14.53 -8.57
C GLY A 525 -8.50 14.24 -8.61
N GLN A 526 -9.01 13.60 -9.68
CA GLN A 526 -10.39 13.11 -9.74
C GLN A 526 -10.46 11.60 -9.66
N LEU A 527 -11.48 11.10 -8.99
CA LEU A 527 -11.79 9.68 -8.86
C LEU A 527 -13.28 9.45 -9.07
N MET A 528 -13.62 8.31 -9.65
CA MET A 528 -14.97 7.74 -9.55
C MET A 528 -15.02 6.77 -8.38
N VAL A 529 -16.01 6.91 -7.51
CA VAL A 529 -16.18 6.14 -6.28
C VAL A 529 -17.38 5.21 -6.41
N ARG A 530 -17.16 3.92 -6.15
CA ARG A 530 -18.22 2.94 -5.89
C ARG A 530 -18.15 2.52 -4.43
N HIS A 531 -19.27 2.62 -3.74
CA HIS A 531 -19.37 2.26 -2.32
C HIS A 531 -20.74 1.60 -2.07
N PRO A 532 -20.86 0.65 -1.13
CA PRO A 532 -22.12 -0.06 -0.89
C PRO A 532 -23.34 0.84 -0.58
N HIS A 533 -23.11 1.99 0.06
CA HIS A 533 -24.19 2.97 0.33
C HIS A 533 -24.63 3.74 -0.92
N PHE A 534 -23.84 3.78 -1.97
CA PHE A 534 -24.11 4.55 -3.19
C PHE A 534 -24.75 3.64 -4.24
N THR A 535 -25.99 3.91 -4.61
CA THR A 535 -26.69 3.14 -5.67
C THR A 535 -26.07 3.35 -7.04
N GLN A 536 -25.40 4.49 -7.25
CA GLN A 536 -24.67 4.83 -8.47
C GLN A 536 -23.26 5.32 -8.13
N PRO A 537 -22.26 5.10 -9.01
CA PRO A 537 -20.93 5.65 -8.83
C PRO A 537 -20.96 7.19 -8.92
N ILE A 538 -20.14 7.84 -8.11
CA ILE A 538 -20.01 9.30 -8.06
C ILE A 538 -18.58 9.74 -8.37
N PHE A 539 -18.44 10.96 -8.90
CA PHE A 539 -17.14 11.58 -9.14
C PHE A 539 -16.79 12.53 -8.01
N VAL A 540 -15.58 12.39 -7.49
CA VAL A 540 -15.06 13.26 -6.43
C VAL A 540 -13.71 13.83 -6.83
N ARG A 541 -13.39 15.03 -6.32
CA ARG A 541 -12.06 15.61 -6.39
C ARG A 541 -11.42 15.54 -5.00
N PHE A 542 -10.22 15.00 -4.92
CA PHE A 542 -9.44 14.96 -3.70
C PHE A 542 -8.23 15.90 -3.80
N PRO A 543 -7.75 16.49 -2.71
CA PRO A 543 -6.61 17.37 -2.72
C PRO A 543 -5.32 16.61 -3.00
N ARG A 544 -4.30 17.30 -3.45
CA ARG A 544 -2.95 16.76 -3.43
C ARG A 544 -2.57 16.45 -1.98
N PRO A 545 -1.98 15.28 -1.67
CA PRO A 545 -1.52 14.98 -0.31
C PRO A 545 -0.56 16.04 0.22
N ALA A 546 -0.67 16.37 1.51
CA ALA A 546 0.17 17.35 2.17
C ALA A 546 1.59 16.83 2.47
N VAL A 547 1.94 15.68 1.93
CA VAL A 547 3.26 15.05 2.05
C VAL A 547 4.14 15.37 0.83
N MET A 548 5.44 15.35 1.04
CA MET A 548 6.40 15.59 -0.03
C MET A 548 6.40 14.44 -1.04
N ARG A 549 6.31 14.76 -2.33
CA ARG A 549 6.39 13.75 -3.40
C ARG A 549 7.78 13.15 -3.44
N GLY A 550 7.85 11.89 -3.79
CA GLY A 550 9.13 11.18 -3.89
C GLY A 550 10.16 11.86 -4.76
N ARG A 551 9.74 12.40 -5.93
CA ARG A 551 10.63 13.15 -6.83
C ARG A 551 11.21 14.40 -6.17
N ASP A 552 10.38 15.18 -5.49
CA ASP A 552 10.79 16.42 -4.83
C ASP A 552 11.65 16.08 -3.60
N GLY A 553 11.34 15.00 -2.90
CA GLY A 553 12.13 14.47 -1.78
C GLY A 553 13.53 14.06 -2.18
N VAL A 554 13.69 13.31 -3.26
CA VAL A 554 15.01 12.91 -3.80
C VAL A 554 15.82 14.16 -4.20
N SER A 555 15.18 15.16 -4.80
CA SER A 555 15.85 16.41 -5.18
C SER A 555 16.29 17.23 -3.98
N ARG A 556 15.42 17.34 -2.96
CA ARG A 556 15.69 18.16 -1.75
C ARG A 556 16.64 17.46 -0.77
N TYR A 557 16.60 16.13 -0.74
CA TYR A 557 17.40 15.30 0.15
C TYR A 557 18.25 14.30 -0.67
N PRO A 558 19.29 14.77 -1.36
CA PRO A 558 20.13 13.89 -2.15
C PRO A 558 20.82 12.85 -1.29
N ALA A 559 21.06 11.67 -1.85
CA ALA A 559 21.75 10.57 -1.17
C ALA A 559 23.16 11.00 -0.72
N ALA A 560 23.57 10.55 0.46
CA ALA A 560 24.94 10.69 0.91
C ALA A 560 25.89 9.95 -0.04
N GLN A 561 26.98 10.59 -0.44
CA GLN A 561 27.94 10.01 -1.39
C GLN A 561 28.70 8.82 -0.80
N THR A 562 28.91 8.80 0.53
CA THR A 562 29.59 7.71 1.23
C THR A 562 28.98 7.53 2.61
N PRO A 563 28.32 6.40 2.92
CA PRO A 563 27.81 6.16 4.25
C PRO A 563 28.96 5.97 5.24
N SER A 564 28.94 6.72 6.35
CA SER A 564 29.89 6.53 7.46
C SER A 564 29.50 5.26 8.23
N LEU A 565 30.44 4.33 8.40
CA LEU A 565 30.26 3.13 9.23
C LEU A 565 29.76 3.51 10.63
N HIS A 566 30.40 4.51 11.23
CA HIS A 566 30.02 4.97 12.58
C HIS A 566 28.58 5.52 12.65
N ALA A 567 28.14 6.28 11.63
CA ALA A 567 26.77 6.77 11.55
C ALA A 567 25.76 5.62 11.42
N ALA A 568 26.06 4.62 10.61
CA ALA A 568 25.22 3.43 10.44
C ALA A 568 25.12 2.59 11.73
N VAL A 569 26.24 2.36 12.40
CA VAL A 569 26.30 1.62 13.67
C VAL A 569 25.56 2.38 14.78
N LEU A 570 25.80 3.69 14.89
CA LEU A 570 25.12 4.55 15.87
C LEU A 570 23.61 4.51 15.70
N ARG A 571 23.11 4.59 14.48
CA ARG A 571 21.67 4.51 14.17
C ARG A 571 21.06 3.22 14.72
N THR A 572 21.71 2.09 14.46
CA THR A 572 21.25 0.78 14.94
C THR A 572 21.24 0.72 16.48
N LEU A 573 22.31 1.20 17.12
CA LEU A 573 22.43 1.20 18.59
C LEU A 573 21.46 2.18 19.26
N ARG A 574 21.14 3.32 18.63
CA ARG A 574 20.13 4.28 19.14
C ARG A 574 18.72 3.68 19.20
N GLY A 575 18.41 2.68 18.39
CA GLY A 575 17.18 1.90 18.53
C GLY A 575 17.08 1.16 19.88
N LEU A 576 18.21 0.91 20.55
CA LEU A 576 18.27 0.29 21.87
C LEU A 576 18.53 1.31 22.99
N ASP A 577 19.35 2.33 22.73
CA ASP A 577 19.68 3.43 23.65
C ASP A 577 19.75 4.76 22.89
N PRO A 578 18.67 5.58 22.90
CA PRO A 578 18.62 6.86 22.20
C PRO A 578 19.65 7.89 22.67
N SER A 579 20.26 7.70 23.83
CA SER A 579 21.23 8.65 24.42
C SER A 579 22.62 8.58 23.77
N LEU A 580 22.88 7.62 22.89
CA LEU A 580 24.18 7.41 22.28
C LEU A 580 24.53 8.55 21.30
N THR A 581 25.80 8.96 21.30
CA THR A 581 26.33 10.03 20.44
C THR A 581 27.43 9.52 19.52
N LEU A 582 27.59 10.19 18.37
CA LEU A 582 28.62 9.84 17.40
C LEU A 582 30.04 9.96 17.99
N GLY A 583 30.29 11.02 18.77
CA GLY A 583 31.57 11.21 19.44
C GLY A 583 31.92 10.06 20.40
N TRP A 584 30.96 9.63 21.23
CA TRP A 584 31.16 8.46 22.09
C TRP A 584 31.50 7.19 21.27
N LEU A 585 30.79 6.95 20.19
CA LEU A 585 31.04 5.77 19.35
C LEU A 585 32.45 5.82 18.74
N GLN A 586 32.84 6.95 18.19
CA GLN A 586 34.18 7.15 17.61
C GLN A 586 35.28 6.96 18.63
N ASP A 587 35.10 7.50 19.86
CA ASP A 587 36.08 7.35 20.96
C ASP A 587 36.25 5.87 21.38
N VAL A 588 35.13 5.12 21.46
CA VAL A 588 35.16 3.71 21.86
C VAL A 588 35.76 2.81 20.78
N THR A 589 35.56 3.13 19.54
CA THR A 589 36.00 2.31 18.39
C THR A 589 37.32 2.75 17.76
N GLN A 590 38.03 3.73 18.38
CA GLN A 590 39.23 4.35 17.81
C GLN A 590 40.34 3.37 17.36
N LEU A 591 40.44 2.23 18.02
CA LEU A 591 41.43 1.18 17.75
C LEU A 591 40.82 -0.08 17.08
N GLY A 592 39.51 -0.07 16.82
CA GLY A 592 38.81 -1.21 16.25
C GLY A 592 38.81 -1.20 14.72
N THR A 593 38.82 -2.38 14.13
CA THR A 593 38.60 -2.56 12.69
C THR A 593 37.10 -2.48 12.37
N ASP A 594 36.75 -2.20 11.11
CA ASP A 594 35.35 -2.14 10.65
C ASP A 594 34.61 -3.45 10.95
N ASP A 595 35.25 -4.60 10.77
CA ASP A 595 34.68 -5.90 11.09
C ASP A 595 34.41 -6.10 12.59
N GLU A 596 35.30 -5.60 13.46
CA GLU A 596 35.09 -5.65 14.91
C GLU A 596 33.95 -4.76 15.35
N ILE A 597 33.82 -3.57 14.76
CA ILE A 597 32.75 -2.63 15.01
C ILE A 597 31.39 -3.25 14.61
N LEU A 598 31.32 -3.88 13.44
CA LEU A 598 30.11 -4.57 12.97
C LEU A 598 29.76 -5.77 13.84
N ARG A 599 30.75 -6.59 14.26
CA ARG A 599 30.51 -7.71 15.17
C ARG A 599 29.99 -7.24 16.53
N ALA A 600 30.58 -6.19 17.11
CA ALA A 600 30.13 -5.60 18.37
C ALA A 600 28.69 -5.08 18.27
N ARG A 601 28.35 -4.37 17.18
CA ARG A 601 26.97 -3.95 16.89
C ARG A 601 26.02 -5.14 16.87
N ASN A 602 26.34 -6.17 16.10
CA ASN A 602 25.48 -7.33 15.90
C ASN A 602 25.25 -8.10 17.21
N ASP A 603 26.30 -8.25 18.02
CA ASP A 603 26.19 -8.91 19.32
C ASP A 603 25.30 -8.13 20.30
N VAL A 604 25.44 -6.81 20.34
CA VAL A 604 24.59 -5.94 21.18
C VAL A 604 23.13 -5.98 20.72
N VAL A 605 22.88 -5.95 19.42
CA VAL A 605 21.51 -6.06 18.87
C VAL A 605 20.89 -7.41 19.21
N ARG A 606 21.66 -8.49 19.09
CA ARG A 606 21.23 -9.85 19.41
C ARG A 606 20.91 -10.03 20.89
N THR A 607 21.80 -9.58 21.77
CA THR A 607 21.72 -9.80 23.22
C THR A 607 20.80 -8.82 23.94
N ARG A 608 20.53 -7.65 23.32
CA ARG A 608 19.71 -6.58 23.88
C ARG A 608 20.03 -6.29 25.36
N PRO A 609 21.28 -5.95 25.68
CA PRO A 609 21.69 -5.75 27.07
C PRO A 609 21.01 -4.52 27.69
N GLY A 610 20.75 -4.54 28.99
CA GLY A 610 20.18 -3.39 29.70
C GLY A 610 21.08 -2.15 29.73
N ASP A 611 22.41 -2.33 29.53
CA ASP A 611 23.38 -1.25 29.38
C ASP A 611 24.14 -1.43 28.07
N VAL A 612 23.61 -0.79 27.02
CA VAL A 612 24.12 -0.85 25.64
C VAL A 612 25.54 -0.27 25.55
N ARG A 613 25.81 0.85 26.23
CA ARG A 613 27.13 1.49 26.24
C ARG A 613 28.21 0.57 26.79
N ARG A 614 27.94 -0.05 27.92
CA ARG A 614 28.90 -0.94 28.60
C ARG A 614 29.12 -2.21 27.76
N ALA A 615 28.07 -2.79 27.24
CA ALA A 615 28.15 -4.01 26.44
C ALA A 615 28.92 -3.78 25.13
N PHE A 616 28.62 -2.72 24.38
CA PHE A 616 29.34 -2.38 23.16
C PHE A 616 30.83 -2.06 23.44
N ALA A 617 31.11 -1.23 24.44
CA ALA A 617 32.49 -0.88 24.81
C ALA A 617 33.31 -2.09 25.30
N ALA A 618 32.69 -3.13 25.81
CA ALA A 618 33.38 -4.34 26.26
C ALA A 618 34.12 -5.07 25.12
N HIS A 619 33.60 -4.99 23.90
CA HIS A 619 34.24 -5.58 22.71
C HIS A 619 35.60 -4.95 22.38
N PHE A 620 35.80 -3.68 22.71
CA PHE A 620 37.02 -2.93 22.41
C PHE A 620 37.98 -2.85 23.61
N ARG A 621 37.51 -3.05 24.85
CA ARG A 621 38.36 -3.08 26.04
C ARG A 621 39.24 -4.32 26.15
N ALA A 622 38.81 -5.44 25.57
CA ALA A 622 39.60 -6.67 25.55
C ALA A 622 40.84 -6.58 24.63
N ALA A 623 40.84 -5.63 23.67
CA ALA A 623 41.97 -5.39 22.76
C ALA A 623 43.12 -4.59 23.43
N VAL A 624 42.90 -4.03 24.63
CA VAL A 624 43.89 -3.21 25.37
C VAL A 624 44.64 -4.03 26.43
N ALA A 625 44.47 -5.35 26.49
CA ALA A 625 45.42 -6.17 27.25
C ALA A 625 46.81 -6.05 26.63
N PRO A 626 47.87 -5.70 27.37
CA PRO A 626 49.18 -5.47 26.81
C PRO A 626 49.64 -6.75 26.10
N ARG A 627 49.83 -6.68 24.78
CA ARG A 627 50.61 -7.66 24.07
C ARG A 627 51.97 -7.68 24.78
N THR A 628 52.23 -8.72 25.54
CA THR A 628 53.56 -9.02 26.08
C THR A 628 54.57 -8.85 24.96
N ALA A 629 55.49 -7.90 25.15
CA ALA A 629 56.54 -7.60 24.20
C ALA A 629 57.31 -8.88 23.87
N VAL A 630 57.14 -9.35 22.68
CA VAL A 630 58.08 -10.36 22.09
C VAL A 630 59.41 -9.66 22.02
N ARG A 631 60.37 -10.11 22.85
CA ARG A 631 61.78 -9.67 22.76
C ARG A 631 62.21 -9.82 21.32
N PRO A 632 62.85 -8.81 20.68
CA PRO A 632 63.42 -8.96 19.38
C PRO A 632 64.59 -9.98 19.49
N ASN A 633 64.47 -11.06 18.74
CA ASN A 633 65.62 -11.97 18.51
C ASN A 633 66.73 -11.16 17.87
N ALA A 634 67.96 -11.38 18.37
CA ALA A 634 69.16 -10.80 17.86
C ALA A 634 69.32 -11.12 16.35
N PRO A 635 69.84 -10.20 15.53
CA PRO A 635 69.98 -10.43 14.08
C PRO A 635 70.94 -11.57 13.81
N ALA A 636 70.54 -12.50 12.97
CA ALA A 636 71.42 -13.51 12.43
C ALA A 636 72.49 -12.87 11.49
N PRO A 637 73.73 -13.38 11.47
CA PRO A 637 74.77 -12.81 10.65
C PRO A 637 74.48 -12.95 9.16
N LEU A 638 74.75 -11.88 8.40
CA LEU A 638 74.55 -11.78 6.97
C LEU A 638 75.43 -12.86 6.24
N PRO A 639 74.96 -13.56 5.24
CA PRO A 639 75.75 -14.37 4.36
C PRO A 639 76.55 -13.47 3.44
N ALA A 640 77.80 -13.90 3.19
CA ALA A 640 78.79 -13.23 2.34
C ALA A 640 78.29 -13.12 0.86
N ALA A 641 78.57 -11.97 0.25
CA ALA A 641 78.24 -11.67 -1.13
C ALA A 641 78.95 -12.68 -2.12
N PRO A 642 78.23 -13.14 -3.14
CA PRO A 642 78.89 -13.84 -4.25
C PRO A 642 79.50 -12.82 -5.20
N ALA A 643 80.68 -13.24 -5.75
CA ALA A 643 81.51 -12.51 -6.66
C ALA A 643 80.82 -12.26 -8.01
N ASP A 644 81.29 -11.19 -8.64
CA ASP A 644 80.97 -10.68 -9.96
C ASP A 644 80.70 -11.74 -11.04
N ASP A 645 79.60 -11.60 -11.71
CA ASP A 645 79.41 -12.21 -13.05
C ASP A 645 79.41 -11.09 -14.11
N PRO A 646 80.27 -11.18 -15.13
CA PRO A 646 80.53 -10.07 -16.07
C PRO A 646 79.72 -10.15 -17.38
N TYR A 647 78.61 -10.78 -17.46
CA TYR A 647 77.79 -10.74 -18.70
C TYR A 647 76.31 -10.39 -18.43
N GLY A 648 76.02 -9.13 -18.67
CA GLY A 648 74.64 -8.69 -18.85
C GLY A 648 74.06 -9.22 -20.15
N PHE A 649 72.77 -9.63 -20.00
CA PHE A 649 71.73 -9.43 -21.00
C PHE A 649 70.35 -9.32 -20.22
#